data_16aab7b7c92245ab99c3cc16ff95e4d7
#
_entry.id   16aab7b7c92245ab99c3cc16ff95e4d7
#
_cell.length_a   1.000
_cell.length_b   1.000
_cell.length_c   1.000
_cell.angle_alpha   90.00
_cell.angle_beta   90.00
_cell.angle_gamma   90.00
#
_symmetry.space_group_name_H-M   'P 1'
#
loop_
_entity.id
_entity.type
_entity.pdbx_description
1 polymer ?
#
loop_
_entity_poly.entity_id
_entity_poly.type
_entity_poly.pdbx_seq_one_letter_code
_entity_poly.pdbx_strand_id
1 'polypeptide(L)'
;MRKYLTIVMLFLSVTMFAQQHSVKGNVVDQNGLPVIGMTVLEQGTNNGTVTDVDGNYQITVAKGASLEFTALGYQTVVEPVGDRAVINVVSAEEAIALDAVVAIGYGSVRKKDLTTAVSTVDTEDMKLRPVTEASGFIQGKVAGVTVQQTSGLPGSGMTVRVRGASSIASSNDPLYVVDGVPVGTGNYAIAYLSPQDIESMQILKDASSAAIYGSRAANGVVLITTKQGKKSKGPQVNFSAYVGLQDVKKQYEVLNVAQYKELMDEIGAAKLPDGLKDETDWFEETYKTGINQNYQISVSNANDNTKYYIGAGYSDEKGVLPVAFNKRFNVKANAESELYKWLTVGTNLAYSHYKNNGIISGTGSNRAGVVLSVLNTPTYAKPWSEIAGQEGWYWTQFYGANLTTPAENLARTENNYSQTDRMLLTGYAQINFSKNFNFKSTVSMDRRWTHSYSFLDPVTTSHGRTQHGEASSSRADDMRMVYDNIFTYNNTWKAKHNFEAMAGTSATTSRWENLSGSRSYFSPENYDAIFGINGGNKGGLRGQSQGFAKWAIMSYLARVSYNYDSKYYITANFRADGSSKLAPGNRWGFFPSASAAWRISGEDFMSDVTWINDLKLRVGWGQQGNQSGLGDYAWVQNYNTNYFDWTDEKYAEAVPTLGSKSNIGNKGLSWETTTQTNVGIDWSMFGSRLTVTLDGYYKYTKDLLMSVPLPSPYPSIYRNEGEMSNWGLELAISSVNIDKNDWNWTTDFNVSMNRNKLEKLDLKTVYYYTQTSELYSDYCVRMTPGQPLSMFWGYKALGVDPETGMIQYEDYNKDGKISNADKHYIGNANPLFTAGMTNTVSWKGLSLTVLMTASVGNDIYNASKIDLVGMCSGANQITDVLRRWRIPGQVTDIPKSNEIDNLKTSTRWIEDGSYLKIKNITLSYNITHPALKKANIARIQPYVTLDNMITFTNYSGYDPEMSQYTSATSMGIDWGTYPCVRSVVFGVNIDF
;
A
#
# COMPACT_ATOMS: atom_id res chain seq x y z
N MET A 1 76.23 -9.97 27.97
CA MET A 1 75.41 -8.95 27.31
C MET A 1 73.90 -9.26 27.30
N ARG A 2 73.41 -10.48 27.30
CA ARG A 2 71.96 -10.78 27.33
C ARG A 2 71.24 -10.46 28.66
N LYS A 3 71.93 -10.48 29.80
CA LYS A 3 71.28 -10.17 31.10
C LYS A 3 71.14 -8.67 31.43
N TYR A 4 71.91 -7.79 30.77
CA TYR A 4 71.80 -6.34 30.94
C TYR A 4 70.74 -5.72 30.02
N LEU A 5 70.39 -6.36 28.90
CA LEU A 5 69.33 -5.88 27.99
C LEU A 5 67.94 -6.11 28.58
N THR A 6 67.77 -7.16 29.38
CA THR A 6 66.47 -7.49 30.01
C THR A 6 66.17 -6.53 31.19
N ILE A 7 67.17 -6.05 31.88
CA ILE A 7 67.02 -5.10 32.98
C ILE A 7 66.76 -3.69 32.46
N VAL A 8 67.33 -3.30 31.31
CA VAL A 8 67.05 -2.01 30.68
C VAL A 8 65.69 -2.00 30.04
N MET A 9 65.14 -3.10 29.51
CA MET A 9 63.74 -3.20 29.05
C MET A 9 62.75 -3.20 30.21
N LEU A 10 63.11 -3.74 31.40
CA LEU A 10 62.23 -3.69 32.58
C LEU A 10 62.21 -2.27 33.22
N PHE A 11 63.27 -1.47 33.08
CA PHE A 11 63.28 -0.07 33.56
C PHE A 11 62.62 0.92 32.60
N LEU A 12 62.47 0.60 31.33
CA LEU A 12 61.73 1.42 30.35
C LEU A 12 60.22 1.18 30.34
N SER A 13 59.73 0.12 31.02
CA SER A 13 58.29 -0.17 31.15
C SER A 13 57.62 0.45 32.39
N VAL A 14 58.35 1.22 33.22
CA VAL A 14 57.81 1.76 34.51
C VAL A 14 57.52 3.27 34.45
N THR A 15 57.66 3.93 33.31
CA THR A 15 57.40 5.38 33.22
C THR A 15 56.35 5.82 32.20
N MET A 16 55.28 5.03 32.05
CA MET A 16 54.01 5.50 31.45
C MET A 16 52.82 5.17 32.30
N PHE A 17 52.80 5.63 33.53
CA PHE A 17 51.53 5.92 34.20
C PHE A 17 51.02 7.24 33.64
N ALA A 18 50.23 7.19 32.60
CA ALA A 18 49.36 8.30 32.25
C ALA A 18 48.51 8.61 33.49
N GLN A 19 48.65 9.81 34.07
CA GLN A 19 47.84 10.25 35.18
C GLN A 19 46.38 10.19 34.72
N GLN A 20 45.65 9.18 35.18
CA GLN A 20 44.23 9.04 34.92
C GLN A 20 43.49 10.02 35.83
N HIS A 21 42.59 10.79 35.28
CA HIS A 21 41.75 11.74 35.97
C HIS A 21 40.28 11.27 35.95
N SER A 22 39.66 11.08 37.11
CA SER A 22 38.24 10.69 37.18
C SER A 22 37.38 11.94 37.15
N VAL A 23 36.50 12.01 36.16
CA VAL A 23 35.56 13.11 35.96
C VAL A 23 34.14 12.60 36.16
N LYS A 24 33.33 13.31 36.88
CA LYS A 24 31.90 13.07 37.06
C LYS A 24 31.10 14.33 36.75
N GLY A 25 29.83 14.22 36.50
CA GLY A 25 28.95 15.34 36.26
C GLY A 25 27.53 14.95 35.98
N ASN A 26 26.73 15.94 35.71
CA ASN A 26 25.33 15.79 35.36
C ASN A 26 25.09 16.43 33.98
N VAL A 27 24.31 15.77 33.16
CA VAL A 27 23.89 16.30 31.87
C VAL A 27 22.39 16.56 31.92
N VAL A 28 22.00 17.80 31.66
CA VAL A 28 20.59 18.22 31.60
C VAL A 28 20.30 18.86 30.25
N ASP A 29 19.04 18.91 29.90
CA ASP A 29 18.56 19.69 28.77
C ASP A 29 18.42 21.19 29.10
N GLN A 30 17.96 22.00 28.16
CA GLN A 30 17.74 23.44 28.35
C GLN A 30 16.66 23.78 29.39
N ASN A 31 15.80 22.79 29.74
CA ASN A 31 14.73 22.92 30.73
C ASN A 31 15.17 22.40 32.10
N GLY A 32 16.44 21.95 32.22
CA GLY A 32 16.97 21.41 33.46
C GLY A 32 16.57 19.95 33.73
N LEU A 33 15.99 19.25 32.78
CA LEU A 33 15.66 17.83 32.89
C LEU A 33 16.88 16.95 32.57
N PRO A 34 17.06 15.82 33.29
CA PRO A 34 18.18 14.93 33.05
C PRO A 34 18.14 14.28 31.68
N VAL A 35 19.24 14.35 30.93
CA VAL A 35 19.39 13.66 29.66
C VAL A 35 19.89 12.23 29.92
N ILE A 36 18.98 11.27 29.79
CA ILE A 36 19.23 9.85 30.05
C ILE A 36 19.90 9.18 28.85
N GLY A 37 20.95 8.38 29.09
CA GLY A 37 21.60 7.59 28.02
C GLY A 37 22.47 8.40 27.07
N MET A 38 22.81 9.64 27.37
CA MET A 38 23.77 10.43 26.62
C MET A 38 25.15 9.75 26.69
N THR A 39 25.74 9.49 25.55
CA THR A 39 27.08 8.95 25.46
C THR A 39 28.10 10.03 25.81
N VAL A 40 28.99 9.74 26.75
CA VAL A 40 30.10 10.59 27.15
C VAL A 40 31.38 9.87 26.76
N LEU A 41 32.06 10.37 25.73
CA LEU A 41 33.23 9.74 25.13
C LEU A 41 34.48 10.62 25.31
N GLU A 42 35.62 10.02 25.67
CA GLU A 42 36.90 10.70 25.58
C GLU A 42 37.25 10.87 24.10
N GLN A 43 37.29 12.10 23.65
CA GLN A 43 37.42 12.46 22.23
C GLN A 43 38.68 11.82 21.59
N GLY A 44 38.44 11.13 20.48
CA GLY A 44 39.52 10.44 19.74
C GLY A 44 39.88 9.05 20.29
N THR A 45 39.16 8.52 21.28
CA THR A 45 39.36 7.19 21.87
C THR A 45 38.03 6.39 21.86
N ASN A 46 38.09 5.14 22.29
CA ASN A 46 36.90 4.31 22.56
C ASN A 46 36.52 4.27 24.07
N ASN A 47 37.15 5.12 24.88
CA ASN A 47 36.86 5.22 26.32
C ASN A 47 35.63 6.07 26.53
N GLY A 48 34.50 5.48 26.97
CA GLY A 48 33.24 6.16 27.12
C GLY A 48 32.34 5.58 28.20
N THR A 49 31.36 6.36 28.62
CA THR A 49 30.30 5.98 29.54
C THR A 49 28.97 6.55 29.03
N VAL A 50 27.85 6.25 29.68
CA VAL A 50 26.55 6.84 29.40
C VAL A 50 25.95 7.43 30.66
N THR A 51 25.12 8.48 30.51
CA THR A 51 24.39 9.08 31.63
C THR A 51 23.31 8.12 32.14
N ASP A 52 23.13 8.12 33.46
CA ASP A 52 22.07 7.34 34.15
C ASP A 52 20.70 8.03 34.07
N VAL A 53 19.71 7.49 34.80
CA VAL A 53 18.33 7.99 34.82
C VAL A 53 18.18 9.40 35.45
N ASP A 54 19.17 9.85 36.16
CA ASP A 54 19.21 11.20 36.78
C ASP A 54 20.18 12.10 35.98
N GLY A 55 20.66 11.67 34.81
CA GLY A 55 21.59 12.40 33.96
C GLY A 55 23.04 12.37 34.43
N ASN A 56 23.38 11.63 35.50
CA ASN A 56 24.75 11.61 36.03
C ASN A 56 25.63 10.64 35.23
N TYR A 57 26.89 11.01 35.11
CA TYR A 57 27.94 10.17 34.53
C TYR A 57 29.22 10.20 35.32
N GLN A 58 30.03 9.18 35.16
CA GLN A 58 31.40 9.12 35.67
C GLN A 58 32.32 8.42 34.64
N ILE A 59 33.43 9.03 34.32
CA ILE A 59 34.41 8.52 33.37
C ILE A 59 35.82 8.81 33.87
N THR A 60 36.78 7.89 33.60
CA THR A 60 38.18 8.11 33.88
C THR A 60 38.91 8.33 32.56
N VAL A 61 39.56 9.48 32.41
CA VAL A 61 40.18 9.91 31.14
C VAL A 61 41.64 10.32 31.33
N ALA A 62 42.39 10.47 30.25
CA ALA A 62 43.74 11.00 30.28
C ALA A 62 43.78 12.48 30.68
N LYS A 63 44.84 12.93 31.38
CA LYS A 63 44.99 14.35 31.71
C LYS A 63 45.09 15.18 30.41
N GLY A 64 44.26 16.22 30.31
CA GLY A 64 44.17 17.09 29.10
C GLY A 64 43.26 16.57 28.00
N ALA A 65 42.47 15.51 28.26
CA ALA A 65 41.47 15.03 27.34
C ALA A 65 40.27 16.00 27.20
N SER A 66 39.52 15.85 26.15
CA SER A 66 38.17 16.47 25.98
C SER A 66 37.10 15.37 26.07
N LEU A 67 35.97 15.68 26.67
CA LEU A 67 34.79 14.84 26.70
C LEU A 67 33.82 15.28 25.61
N GLU A 68 33.37 14.36 24.80
CA GLU A 68 32.33 14.55 23.81
C GLU A 68 31.02 13.93 24.29
N PHE A 69 29.99 14.76 24.42
CA PHE A 69 28.64 14.38 24.86
C PHE A 69 27.72 14.27 23.65
N THR A 70 27.21 13.07 23.36
CA THR A 70 26.37 12.82 22.19
C THR A 70 25.15 11.99 22.59
N ALA A 71 23.97 12.43 22.16
CA ALA A 71 22.74 11.63 22.25
C ALA A 71 21.87 11.94 21.06
N LEU A 72 21.03 10.98 20.65
CA LEU A 72 20.07 11.20 19.60
C LEU A 72 19.05 12.27 20.06
N GLY A 73 18.93 13.34 19.28
CA GLY A 73 18.05 14.45 19.60
C GLY A 73 18.68 15.57 20.43
N TYR A 74 19.97 15.51 20.68
CA TYR A 74 20.69 16.55 21.40
C TYR A 74 21.92 17.02 20.64
N GLN A 75 22.27 18.30 20.79
CA GLN A 75 23.49 18.84 20.20
C GLN A 75 24.72 18.22 20.84
N THR A 76 25.68 17.85 20.01
CA THR A 76 26.96 17.37 20.49
C THR A 76 27.71 18.47 21.21
N VAL A 77 28.07 18.26 22.46
CA VAL A 77 28.83 19.19 23.24
C VAL A 77 30.22 18.61 23.48
N VAL A 78 31.27 19.42 23.28
CA VAL A 78 32.65 19.02 23.57
C VAL A 78 33.21 19.90 24.68
N GLU A 79 33.58 19.28 25.79
CA GLU A 79 34.13 19.98 26.96
C GLU A 79 35.57 19.51 27.25
N PRO A 80 36.55 20.44 27.27
CA PRO A 80 37.91 20.12 27.70
C PRO A 80 37.91 19.80 29.18
N VAL A 81 38.50 18.70 29.59
CA VAL A 81 38.51 18.26 30.98
C VAL A 81 39.44 19.17 31.84
N GLY A 82 40.64 19.49 31.37
CA GLY A 82 41.61 20.22 32.16
C GLY A 82 41.89 19.54 33.49
N ASP A 83 41.81 20.32 34.59
CA ASP A 83 41.95 19.82 35.97
C ASP A 83 40.57 19.68 36.69
N ARG A 84 39.45 19.77 35.95
CA ARG A 84 38.08 19.69 36.51
C ARG A 84 37.70 18.25 36.86
N ALA A 85 37.34 18.00 38.11
CA ALA A 85 36.81 16.72 38.60
C ALA A 85 35.28 16.62 38.42
N VAL A 86 34.58 17.75 38.19
CA VAL A 86 33.13 17.82 37.93
C VAL A 86 32.90 18.67 36.68
N ILE A 87 32.16 18.11 35.72
CA ILE A 87 31.75 18.83 34.52
C ILE A 87 30.26 18.58 34.32
N ASN A 88 29.47 19.61 34.58
CA ASN A 88 28.03 19.60 34.28
C ASN A 88 27.81 20.20 32.88
N VAL A 89 26.93 19.56 32.08
CA VAL A 89 26.69 19.95 30.70
C VAL A 89 25.21 20.24 30.53
N VAL A 90 24.90 21.35 29.88
CA VAL A 90 23.56 21.61 29.36
C VAL A 90 23.61 21.33 27.86
N SER A 91 22.92 20.30 27.39
CA SER A 91 22.84 19.99 25.97
C SER A 91 21.51 20.49 25.43
N ALA A 92 21.57 21.32 24.40
CA ALA A 92 20.39 21.77 23.70
C ALA A 92 19.76 20.62 22.91
N GLU A 93 18.43 20.50 22.93
CA GLU A 93 17.75 19.61 22.02
C GLU A 93 18.01 20.04 20.58
N GLU A 94 18.54 19.13 19.77
CA GLU A 94 18.68 19.34 18.35
C GLU A 94 17.46 18.71 17.69
N ALA A 95 16.71 19.49 16.90
CA ALA A 95 15.60 18.93 16.15
C ALA A 95 16.11 17.78 15.27
N ILE A 96 15.71 16.58 15.61
CA ILE A 96 16.17 15.25 15.13
C ILE A 96 16.13 15.10 13.58
N ALA A 97 15.59 16.09 12.87
CA ALA A 97 15.26 15.97 11.46
C ALA A 97 16.45 15.87 10.50
N LEU A 98 17.62 16.43 10.78
CA LEU A 98 18.70 16.59 9.78
C LEU A 98 19.79 15.52 9.82
N ASP A 99 20.10 14.95 10.97
CA ASP A 99 21.11 13.88 11.12
C ASP A 99 20.51 12.46 11.08
N ALA A 100 19.18 12.33 10.96
CA ALA A 100 18.55 11.03 10.79
C ALA A 100 19.11 10.29 9.57
N VAL A 101 19.43 9.01 9.76
CA VAL A 101 19.95 8.16 8.69
C VAL A 101 18.78 7.61 7.87
N VAL A 102 18.83 7.80 6.56
CA VAL A 102 17.81 7.39 5.60
C VAL A 102 18.37 6.29 4.71
N ALA A 103 17.64 5.20 4.56
CA ALA A 103 18.02 4.15 3.61
C ALA A 103 17.85 4.65 2.17
N ILE A 104 18.87 4.42 1.34
CA ILE A 104 18.87 4.73 -0.09
C ILE A 104 19.43 3.56 -0.90
N GLY A 105 18.57 2.71 -1.40
CA GLY A 105 19.01 1.58 -2.20
C GLY A 105 19.88 0.60 -1.40
N TYR A 106 21.09 0.38 -1.82
CA TYR A 106 22.07 -0.52 -1.19
C TYR A 106 22.94 0.16 -0.13
N GLY A 107 22.50 1.26 0.47
CA GLY A 107 23.21 2.01 1.50
C GLY A 107 22.29 2.90 2.32
N SER A 108 22.89 3.67 3.22
CA SER A 108 22.19 4.66 4.03
C SER A 108 22.99 5.96 4.07
N VAL A 109 22.29 7.08 4.08
CA VAL A 109 22.86 8.43 4.05
C VAL A 109 22.12 9.30 5.06
N ARG A 110 22.80 10.27 5.67
CA ARG A 110 22.12 11.24 6.54
C ARG A 110 21.13 12.08 5.73
N LYS A 111 19.98 12.40 6.30
CA LYS A 111 18.93 13.19 5.64
C LYS A 111 19.47 14.51 5.06
N LYS A 112 20.36 15.18 5.78
CA LYS A 112 21.00 16.41 5.32
C LYS A 112 21.86 16.23 4.06
N ASP A 113 22.40 15.04 3.82
CA ASP A 113 23.28 14.73 2.69
C ASP A 113 22.51 14.21 1.46
N LEU A 114 21.18 14.07 1.54
CA LEU A 114 20.34 13.64 0.41
C LEU A 114 20.33 14.69 -0.70
N THR A 115 20.53 14.25 -1.94
CA THR A 115 20.43 15.05 -3.17
C THR A 115 19.08 14.86 -3.88
N THR A 116 18.19 14.03 -3.32
CA THR A 116 17.00 13.51 -4.01
C THR A 116 15.74 13.64 -3.14
N ALA A 117 14.56 13.56 -3.76
CA ALA A 117 13.28 13.64 -3.06
C ALA A 117 12.96 12.30 -2.37
N VAL A 118 13.32 12.18 -1.10
CA VAL A 118 13.00 11.04 -0.24
C VAL A 118 12.11 11.50 0.91
N SER A 119 10.97 10.85 1.08
CA SER A 119 10.09 11.08 2.23
C SER A 119 10.20 9.92 3.19
N THR A 120 10.38 10.22 4.48
CA THR A 120 10.43 9.22 5.54
C THR A 120 9.15 9.29 6.35
N VAL A 121 8.58 8.13 6.63
CA VAL A 121 7.46 7.95 7.55
C VAL A 121 8.01 7.21 8.76
N ASP A 122 8.01 7.86 9.92
CA ASP A 122 8.32 7.22 11.18
C ASP A 122 7.10 6.45 11.67
N THR A 123 7.30 5.24 12.11
CA THR A 123 6.21 4.37 12.56
C THR A 123 5.95 4.45 14.06
N GLU A 124 6.79 5.13 14.85
CA GLU A 124 6.57 5.26 16.30
C GLU A 124 5.23 5.95 16.62
N ASP A 125 4.93 7.08 15.95
CA ASP A 125 3.67 7.80 16.13
C ASP A 125 2.46 7.03 15.56
N MET A 126 2.74 6.01 14.76
CA MET A 126 1.71 5.22 14.08
C MET A 126 1.43 3.88 14.73
N LYS A 127 2.23 3.46 15.71
CA LYS A 127 2.02 2.20 16.46
C LYS A 127 0.66 2.15 17.17
N LEU A 128 0.08 3.32 17.46
CA LEU A 128 -1.22 3.47 18.10
C LEU A 128 -2.39 3.43 17.10
N ARG A 129 -2.09 3.42 15.80
CA ARG A 129 -3.09 3.28 14.76
C ARG A 129 -3.23 1.80 14.37
N PRO A 130 -4.42 1.22 14.50
CA PRO A 130 -4.67 -0.18 14.18
C PRO A 130 -4.73 -0.38 12.65
N VAL A 131 -3.60 -0.29 11.96
CA VAL A 131 -3.52 -0.63 10.55
C VAL A 131 -3.29 -2.12 10.39
N THR A 132 -4.05 -2.76 9.52
CA THR A 132 -3.93 -4.19 9.21
C THR A 132 -2.83 -4.46 8.20
N GLU A 133 -2.47 -3.44 7.39
CA GLU A 133 -1.42 -3.49 6.38
C GLU A 133 -0.46 -2.30 6.46
N ALA A 134 0.81 -2.54 6.11
CA ALA A 134 1.89 -1.56 6.18
C ALA A 134 1.65 -0.31 5.29
N SER A 135 0.95 -0.46 4.16
CA SER A 135 0.59 0.66 3.28
C SER A 135 -0.28 1.72 3.96
N GLY A 136 -1.05 1.33 4.98
CA GLY A 136 -1.85 2.26 5.79
C GLY A 136 -1.03 3.31 6.54
N PHE A 137 0.23 3.04 6.84
CA PHE A 137 1.11 4.02 7.48
C PHE A 137 1.46 5.22 6.60
N ILE A 138 1.43 5.06 5.27
CA ILE A 138 1.78 6.10 4.32
C ILE A 138 0.59 7.04 4.07
N GLN A 139 -0.65 6.58 4.31
CA GLN A 139 -1.87 7.30 3.96
C GLN A 139 -1.94 8.69 4.64
N GLY A 140 -2.04 9.74 3.84
CA GLY A 140 -2.15 11.12 4.32
C GLY A 140 -0.87 11.70 4.94
N LYS A 141 0.27 10.99 4.86
CA LYS A 141 1.54 11.38 5.49
C LYS A 141 2.58 11.92 4.50
N VAL A 142 2.48 11.57 3.23
CA VAL A 142 3.52 11.84 2.24
C VAL A 142 2.96 12.58 1.04
N ALA A 143 3.47 13.77 0.78
CA ALA A 143 3.14 14.54 -0.43
C ALA A 143 3.55 13.76 -1.70
N GLY A 144 2.69 13.78 -2.73
CA GLY A 144 2.92 13.08 -4.00
C GLY A 144 2.66 11.58 -3.94
N VAL A 145 2.14 11.07 -2.81
CA VAL A 145 1.75 9.66 -2.66
C VAL A 145 0.28 9.57 -2.31
N THR A 146 -0.49 9.02 -3.22
CA THR A 146 -1.91 8.75 -2.99
C THR A 146 -2.06 7.32 -2.49
N VAL A 147 -2.70 7.15 -1.35
CA VAL A 147 -3.05 5.84 -0.78
C VAL A 147 -4.55 5.80 -0.59
N GLN A 148 -5.22 4.90 -1.31
CA GLN A 148 -6.66 4.76 -1.30
C GLN A 148 -7.08 3.39 -0.78
N GLN A 149 -8.02 3.38 0.14
CA GLN A 149 -8.69 2.17 0.58
C GLN A 149 -9.92 1.94 -0.31
N THR A 150 -9.74 1.18 -1.38
CA THR A 150 -10.79 0.95 -2.39
C THR A 150 -11.87 -0.03 -1.95
N SER A 151 -11.67 -0.76 -0.86
CA SER A 151 -12.62 -1.71 -0.27
C SER A 151 -12.41 -1.81 1.23
N GLY A 152 -13.49 -1.99 1.99
CA GLY A 152 -13.45 -2.27 3.44
C GLY A 152 -13.33 -3.76 3.78
N LEU A 153 -13.19 -4.65 2.80
CA LEU A 153 -13.09 -6.10 2.99
C LEU A 153 -11.86 -6.46 3.84
N PRO A 154 -11.99 -7.33 4.85
CA PRO A 154 -10.87 -7.81 5.65
C PRO A 154 -9.71 -8.34 4.80
N GLY A 155 -8.49 -7.87 5.09
CA GLY A 155 -7.29 -8.23 4.32
C GLY A 155 -7.22 -7.64 2.91
N SER A 156 -8.17 -6.77 2.51
CA SER A 156 -8.03 -5.99 1.28
C SER A 156 -6.93 -4.94 1.46
N GLY A 157 -5.98 -4.93 0.55
CA GLY A 157 -4.91 -3.96 0.59
C GLY A 157 -5.31 -2.57 0.08
N MET A 158 -4.44 -1.61 0.30
CA MET A 158 -4.60 -0.25 -0.20
C MET A 158 -3.88 -0.07 -1.53
N THR A 159 -4.48 0.68 -2.44
CA THR A 159 -3.82 1.09 -3.68
C THR A 159 -2.88 2.25 -3.40
N VAL A 160 -1.60 2.08 -3.74
CA VAL A 160 -0.57 3.12 -3.56
C VAL A 160 -0.12 3.63 -4.92
N ARG A 161 -0.10 4.94 -5.10
CA ARG A 161 0.38 5.60 -6.33
C ARG A 161 1.38 6.69 -5.97
N VAL A 162 2.55 6.67 -6.62
CA VAL A 162 3.58 7.70 -6.44
C VAL A 162 3.64 8.56 -7.69
N ARG A 163 3.27 9.85 -7.56
CA ARG A 163 3.28 10.82 -8.67
C ARG A 163 2.43 10.37 -9.86
N GLY A 164 1.26 9.81 -9.58
CA GLY A 164 0.29 9.37 -10.57
C GLY A 164 0.62 8.06 -11.27
N ALA A 165 -0.17 7.74 -12.30
CA ALA A 165 0.03 6.57 -13.14
C ALA A 165 1.02 6.86 -14.26
N SER A 166 1.89 5.91 -14.58
CA SER A 166 2.87 6.05 -15.66
C SER A 166 2.70 5.01 -16.77
N SER A 167 1.76 4.09 -16.63
CA SER A 167 1.49 3.07 -17.62
C SER A 167 -0.01 2.79 -17.76
N ILE A 168 -0.43 2.31 -18.92
CA ILE A 168 -1.80 1.89 -19.22
C ILE A 168 -2.03 0.44 -18.84
N ALA A 169 -1.14 -0.45 -19.22
CA ALA A 169 -1.29 -1.90 -19.03
C ALA A 169 -0.32 -2.50 -18.01
N SER A 170 0.78 -1.81 -17.69
CA SER A 170 1.70 -2.24 -16.64
C SER A 170 1.20 -1.82 -15.25
N SER A 171 1.71 -2.47 -14.20
CA SER A 171 1.43 -2.04 -12.83
C SER A 171 1.87 -0.59 -12.62
N ASN A 172 1.03 0.17 -11.95
CA ASN A 172 1.31 1.53 -11.49
C ASN A 172 1.64 1.59 -10.00
N ASP A 173 1.74 0.44 -9.32
CA ASP A 173 2.13 0.33 -7.92
C ASP A 173 3.64 0.50 -7.76
N PRO A 174 4.11 1.09 -6.65
CA PRO A 174 5.53 1.19 -6.36
C PRO A 174 6.16 -0.19 -6.13
N LEU A 175 7.47 -0.27 -6.32
CA LEU A 175 8.25 -1.41 -5.90
C LEU A 175 8.43 -1.38 -4.39
N TYR A 176 8.09 -2.46 -3.71
CA TYR A 176 8.41 -2.64 -2.29
C TYR A 176 9.74 -3.35 -2.12
N VAL A 177 10.56 -2.80 -1.23
CA VAL A 177 11.87 -3.36 -0.86
C VAL A 177 11.90 -3.50 0.66
N VAL A 178 12.05 -4.71 1.17
CA VAL A 178 12.06 -5.01 2.61
C VAL A 178 13.46 -5.43 3.02
N ASP A 179 14.08 -4.71 3.93
CA ASP A 179 15.46 -4.95 4.40
C ASP A 179 16.47 -5.10 3.24
N GLY A 180 16.29 -4.30 2.18
CA GLY A 180 17.13 -4.32 0.97
C GLY A 180 16.70 -5.32 -0.11
N VAL A 181 15.72 -6.19 0.15
CA VAL A 181 15.23 -7.20 -0.80
C VAL A 181 14.03 -6.72 -1.58
N PRO A 182 14.05 -6.66 -2.92
CA PRO A 182 12.90 -6.33 -3.74
C PRO A 182 11.85 -7.46 -3.71
N VAL A 183 10.71 -7.23 -3.02
CA VAL A 183 9.65 -8.23 -2.81
C VAL A 183 8.49 -8.15 -3.81
N GLY A 184 8.51 -7.15 -4.71
CA GLY A 184 7.49 -7.00 -5.76
C GLY A 184 6.69 -5.71 -5.67
N THR A 185 5.60 -5.64 -6.42
CA THR A 185 4.69 -4.49 -6.48
C THR A 185 3.30 -4.87 -5.98
N GLY A 186 2.49 -3.88 -5.61
CA GLY A 186 1.12 -4.06 -5.13
C GLY A 186 1.02 -4.63 -3.71
N ASN A 187 -0.21 -4.73 -3.22
CA ASN A 187 -0.49 -5.09 -1.82
C ASN A 187 0.04 -6.46 -1.41
N TYR A 188 -0.04 -7.44 -2.30
CA TYR A 188 0.45 -8.80 -2.01
C TYR A 188 1.95 -8.84 -1.71
N ALA A 189 2.70 -7.83 -2.15
CA ALA A 189 4.14 -7.77 -1.90
C ALA A 189 4.47 -7.63 -0.41
N ILE A 190 3.63 -6.97 0.37
CA ILE A 190 3.87 -6.64 1.79
C ILE A 190 2.80 -7.20 2.75
N ALA A 191 1.75 -7.87 2.26
CA ALA A 191 0.67 -8.41 3.10
C ALA A 191 1.14 -9.39 4.19
N TYR A 192 2.31 -10.02 4.01
CA TYR A 192 2.91 -10.94 4.98
C TYR A 192 3.56 -10.21 6.17
N LEU A 193 3.86 -8.93 6.04
CA LEU A 193 4.61 -8.17 7.03
C LEU A 193 3.67 -7.61 8.09
N SER A 194 3.98 -7.86 9.37
CA SER A 194 3.28 -7.17 10.45
C SER A 194 3.66 -5.70 10.47
N PRO A 195 2.68 -4.77 10.48
CA PRO A 195 2.97 -3.35 10.63
C PRO A 195 3.80 -3.03 11.88
N GLN A 196 3.63 -3.81 12.94
CA GLN A 196 4.35 -3.61 14.20
C GLN A 196 5.82 -4.04 14.16
N ASP A 197 6.24 -4.84 13.15
CA ASP A 197 7.64 -5.19 12.92
C ASP A 197 8.41 -4.13 12.11
N ILE A 198 7.73 -3.09 11.63
CA ILE A 198 8.33 -2.02 10.82
C ILE A 198 8.94 -0.96 11.73
N GLU A 199 10.17 -0.54 11.44
CA GLU A 199 10.85 0.57 12.09
C GLU A 199 10.65 1.88 11.32
N SER A 200 10.81 1.84 10.00
CA SER A 200 10.61 3.02 9.16
C SER A 200 10.25 2.66 7.73
N MET A 201 9.62 3.58 7.04
CA MET A 201 9.33 3.50 5.62
C MET A 201 9.87 4.73 4.92
N GLN A 202 10.65 4.53 3.84
CA GLN A 202 11.14 5.61 2.98
C GLN A 202 10.54 5.48 1.59
N ILE A 203 10.06 6.57 1.04
CA ILE A 203 9.48 6.61 -0.29
C ILE A 203 10.41 7.38 -1.23
N LEU A 204 11.00 6.65 -2.19
CA LEU A 204 11.84 7.20 -3.25
C LEU A 204 10.92 7.61 -4.40
N LYS A 205 10.70 8.94 -4.54
CA LYS A 205 9.71 9.49 -5.46
C LYS A 205 10.29 9.92 -6.81
N ASP A 206 11.59 10.19 -6.86
CA ASP A 206 12.25 10.65 -8.09
C ASP A 206 13.09 9.56 -8.74
N ALA A 207 13.35 9.75 -10.05
CA ALA A 207 14.13 8.80 -10.81
C ALA A 207 15.58 8.69 -10.33
N SER A 208 16.18 9.74 -9.78
CA SER A 208 17.56 9.68 -9.32
C SER A 208 17.73 8.87 -8.05
N SER A 209 16.77 8.92 -7.13
CA SER A 209 16.77 8.07 -5.92
C SER A 209 16.41 6.61 -6.21
N ALA A 210 15.46 6.39 -7.12
CA ALA A 210 14.91 5.08 -7.42
C ALA A 210 15.69 4.32 -8.52
N ALA A 211 16.52 4.99 -9.34
CA ALA A 211 17.23 4.38 -10.48
C ALA A 211 18.12 3.19 -10.11
N ILE A 212 18.64 3.15 -8.89
CA ILE A 212 19.44 2.02 -8.42
C ILE A 212 18.65 0.69 -8.44
N TYR A 213 17.30 0.74 -8.41
CA TYR A 213 16.40 -0.39 -8.57
C TYR A 213 15.96 -0.63 -10.03
N GLY A 214 16.35 0.25 -10.96
CA GLY A 214 16.29 0.10 -12.42
C GLY A 214 14.90 -0.10 -12.98
N SER A 215 14.73 -1.18 -13.72
CA SER A 215 13.56 -1.52 -14.51
C SER A 215 12.29 -1.84 -13.72
N ARG A 216 12.32 -1.78 -12.40
CA ARG A 216 11.15 -2.02 -11.53
C ARG A 216 10.71 -0.77 -10.75
N ALA A 217 11.40 0.35 -10.93
CA ALA A 217 11.27 1.53 -10.11
C ALA A 217 10.50 2.70 -10.76
N ALA A 218 9.96 2.53 -11.97
CA ALA A 218 9.28 3.59 -12.73
C ALA A 218 8.09 4.25 -11.99
N ASN A 219 7.48 3.53 -11.03
CA ASN A 219 6.39 4.00 -10.21
C ASN A 219 6.83 4.36 -8.78
N GLY A 220 8.13 4.64 -8.58
CA GLY A 220 8.71 4.87 -7.26
C GLY A 220 9.04 3.58 -6.50
N VAL A 221 9.70 3.75 -5.36
CA VAL A 221 10.11 2.64 -4.50
C VAL A 221 9.73 2.96 -3.06
N VAL A 222 9.15 1.98 -2.37
CA VAL A 222 8.89 2.03 -0.93
C VAL A 222 9.89 1.11 -0.24
N LEU A 223 10.86 1.71 0.46
CA LEU A 223 11.83 0.99 1.28
C LEU A 223 11.23 0.78 2.66
N ILE A 224 11.16 -0.45 3.11
CA ILE A 224 10.68 -0.83 4.44
C ILE A 224 11.87 -1.38 5.22
N THR A 225 12.21 -0.71 6.30
CA THR A 225 13.21 -1.20 7.26
C THR A 225 12.47 -1.82 8.43
N THR A 226 12.77 -3.08 8.74
CA THR A 226 12.19 -3.76 9.89
C THR A 226 13.03 -3.55 11.13
N LYS A 227 12.41 -3.70 12.31
CA LYS A 227 13.04 -3.53 13.61
C LYS A 227 14.27 -4.42 13.77
N GLN A 228 15.29 -3.85 14.38
CA GLN A 228 16.55 -4.52 14.72
C GLN A 228 16.85 -4.38 16.22
N GLY A 229 17.81 -5.15 16.71
CA GLY A 229 18.31 -4.98 18.07
C GLY A 229 18.96 -3.62 18.26
N LYS A 230 18.65 -2.95 19.37
CA LYS A 230 19.31 -1.71 19.82
C LYS A 230 20.11 -1.99 21.09
N LYS A 231 21.24 -1.29 21.29
CA LYS A 231 22.06 -1.45 22.51
C LYS A 231 21.23 -1.10 23.74
N SER A 232 21.19 -2.03 24.69
CA SER A 232 20.48 -1.89 25.96
C SER A 232 21.17 -2.74 27.04
N LYS A 233 20.91 -2.46 28.32
CA LYS A 233 21.50 -3.20 29.46
C LYS A 233 21.04 -4.68 29.51
N GLY A 234 19.96 -5.04 28.83
CA GLY A 234 19.40 -6.38 28.76
C GLY A 234 18.43 -6.52 27.61
N PRO A 235 17.87 -7.72 27.36
CA PRO A 235 16.84 -7.90 26.36
C PRO A 235 15.64 -6.98 26.61
N GLN A 236 15.20 -6.26 25.57
CA GLN A 236 13.98 -5.46 25.58
C GLN A 236 12.84 -6.31 25.10
N VAL A 237 11.82 -6.48 25.94
CA VAL A 237 10.61 -7.21 25.59
C VAL A 237 9.47 -6.21 25.40
N ASN A 238 8.78 -6.28 24.26
CA ASN A 238 7.62 -5.45 23.98
C ASN A 238 6.41 -6.35 23.73
N PHE A 239 5.29 -6.01 24.33
CA PHE A 239 3.99 -6.63 24.08
C PHE A 239 2.99 -5.57 23.64
N SER A 240 2.24 -5.86 22.60
CA SER A 240 1.19 -4.99 22.07
C SER A 240 -0.07 -5.81 21.80
N ALA A 241 -1.21 -5.30 22.21
CA ALA A 241 -2.51 -5.92 21.95
C ALA A 241 -3.58 -4.87 21.69
N TYR A 242 -4.49 -5.16 20.77
CA TYR A 242 -5.71 -4.37 20.63
C TYR A 242 -6.92 -5.21 20.21
N VAL A 243 -8.10 -4.68 20.52
CA VAL A 243 -9.41 -5.17 20.07
C VAL A 243 -10.19 -3.98 19.51
N GLY A 244 -10.69 -4.13 18.29
CA GLY A 244 -11.50 -3.15 17.59
C GLY A 244 -12.90 -3.68 17.28
N LEU A 245 -13.91 -2.83 17.45
CA LEU A 245 -15.27 -3.06 17.01
C LEU A 245 -15.52 -2.27 15.73
N GLN A 246 -16.10 -2.90 14.74
CA GLN A 246 -16.32 -2.33 13.41
C GLN A 246 -17.79 -2.33 13.07
N ASP A 247 -18.28 -1.26 12.45
CA ASP A 247 -19.63 -1.15 11.93
C ASP A 247 -19.68 -0.41 10.58
N VAL A 248 -20.85 -0.46 9.93
CA VAL A 248 -21.16 0.27 8.69
C VAL A 248 -22.35 1.18 8.94
N LYS A 249 -22.27 2.41 8.48
CA LYS A 249 -23.42 3.32 8.51
C LYS A 249 -24.44 2.92 7.46
N LYS A 250 -25.72 2.78 7.84
CA LYS A 250 -26.83 2.65 6.90
C LYS A 250 -26.92 3.94 6.06
N GLN A 251 -26.73 3.83 4.76
CA GLN A 251 -26.64 4.98 3.85
C GLN A 251 -27.92 5.17 3.06
N TYR A 252 -28.63 4.08 2.73
CA TYR A 252 -29.81 4.11 1.90
C TYR A 252 -31.03 3.56 2.63
N GLU A 253 -32.19 4.17 2.38
CA GLU A 253 -33.48 3.63 2.77
C GLU A 253 -34.13 3.00 1.53
N VAL A 254 -34.65 1.77 1.68
CA VAL A 254 -35.30 1.04 0.61
C VAL A 254 -36.81 1.13 0.70
N LEU A 255 -37.54 0.84 -0.42
CA LEU A 255 -38.99 0.81 -0.41
C LEU A 255 -39.49 -0.29 0.52
N ASN A 256 -40.50 0.04 1.32
CA ASN A 256 -41.30 -0.95 2.03
C ASN A 256 -42.26 -1.68 1.07
N VAL A 257 -42.94 -2.74 1.54
CA VAL A 257 -43.80 -3.58 0.71
C VAL A 257 -44.91 -2.77 0.00
N ALA A 258 -45.52 -1.81 0.67
CA ALA A 258 -46.61 -0.99 0.09
C ALA A 258 -46.08 -0.12 -1.06
N GLN A 259 -44.98 0.55 -0.84
CA GLN A 259 -44.29 1.40 -1.84
C GLN A 259 -43.71 0.56 -3.00
N TYR A 260 -43.17 -0.61 -2.69
CA TYR A 260 -42.66 -1.55 -3.67
C TYR A 260 -43.83 -2.07 -4.55
N LYS A 261 -44.99 -2.44 -3.96
CA LYS A 261 -46.18 -2.90 -4.69
C LYS A 261 -46.66 -1.83 -5.65
N GLU A 262 -46.77 -0.57 -5.19
CA GLU A 262 -47.16 0.55 -6.04
C GLU A 262 -46.23 0.68 -7.26
N LEU A 263 -44.91 0.57 -7.06
CA LEU A 263 -43.93 0.64 -8.16
C LEU A 263 -44.07 -0.57 -9.11
N MET A 264 -44.23 -1.78 -8.58
CA MET A 264 -44.37 -3.00 -9.38
C MET A 264 -45.63 -3.00 -10.23
N ASP A 265 -46.74 -2.51 -9.68
CA ASP A 265 -48.01 -2.35 -10.41
C ASP A 265 -47.84 -1.33 -11.55
N GLU A 266 -47.12 -0.23 -11.33
CA GLU A 266 -46.87 0.83 -12.33
C GLU A 266 -45.97 0.34 -13.48
N ILE A 267 -44.86 -0.40 -13.16
CA ILE A 267 -43.96 -0.91 -14.20
C ILE A 267 -44.49 -2.18 -14.89
N GLY A 268 -45.55 -2.77 -14.38
CA GLY A 268 -46.12 -4.00 -14.93
C GLY A 268 -45.21 -5.21 -14.79
N ALA A 269 -44.27 -5.21 -13.81
CA ALA A 269 -43.31 -6.27 -13.66
C ALA A 269 -43.92 -7.61 -13.21
N ALA A 270 -44.78 -7.57 -12.21
CA ALA A 270 -45.60 -8.70 -11.77
C ALA A 270 -46.69 -8.22 -10.83
N LYS A 271 -47.82 -8.92 -10.79
CA LYS A 271 -48.86 -8.68 -9.81
C LYS A 271 -48.50 -9.35 -8.49
N LEU A 272 -48.28 -8.52 -7.47
CA LEU A 272 -47.96 -9.04 -6.13
C LEU A 272 -49.22 -9.54 -5.43
N PRO A 273 -49.13 -10.66 -4.65
CA PRO A 273 -50.23 -11.13 -3.83
C PRO A 273 -50.67 -10.10 -2.81
N ASP A 274 -51.95 -10.14 -2.46
CA ASP A 274 -52.46 -9.34 -1.36
C ASP A 274 -51.99 -9.91 -0.01
N GLY A 275 -51.79 -9.02 0.97
CA GLY A 275 -51.39 -9.42 2.32
C GLY A 275 -49.89 -9.59 2.55
N LEU A 276 -49.03 -9.33 1.57
CA LEU A 276 -47.60 -9.24 1.79
C LEU A 276 -47.26 -8.15 2.82
N LYS A 277 -46.31 -8.41 3.69
CA LYS A 277 -45.85 -7.52 4.76
C LYS A 277 -44.33 -7.33 4.65
N ASP A 278 -43.82 -6.28 5.32
CA ASP A 278 -42.40 -6.15 5.58
C ASP A 278 -41.98 -7.21 6.63
N GLU A 279 -41.08 -8.11 6.26
CA GLU A 279 -40.66 -9.25 7.05
C GLU A 279 -39.20 -9.11 7.46
N THR A 280 -38.35 -8.54 6.59
CA THR A 280 -36.89 -8.52 6.81
C THR A 280 -36.31 -7.14 6.52
N ASP A 281 -35.64 -6.54 7.53
CA ASP A 281 -34.66 -5.48 7.28
C ASP A 281 -33.34 -6.13 6.84
N TRP A 282 -33.10 -6.11 5.53
CA TRP A 282 -31.91 -6.77 4.95
C TRP A 282 -30.59 -6.14 5.38
N PHE A 283 -30.58 -4.87 5.79
CA PHE A 283 -29.41 -4.25 6.33
C PHE A 283 -29.03 -4.84 7.68
N GLU A 284 -29.98 -4.85 8.60
CA GLU A 284 -29.79 -5.43 9.95
C GLU A 284 -29.55 -6.94 9.93
N GLU A 285 -30.19 -7.66 8.97
CA GLU A 285 -29.99 -9.09 8.82
C GLU A 285 -28.59 -9.42 8.31
N THR A 286 -28.02 -8.61 7.42
CA THR A 286 -26.79 -8.90 6.70
C THR A 286 -25.55 -8.33 7.39
N TYR A 287 -25.61 -7.08 7.85
CA TYR A 287 -24.46 -6.43 8.50
C TYR A 287 -24.47 -6.72 9.99
N LYS A 288 -23.33 -7.17 10.50
CA LYS A 288 -23.11 -7.43 11.92
C LYS A 288 -21.88 -6.68 12.41
N THR A 289 -21.73 -6.51 13.71
CA THR A 289 -20.52 -5.92 14.27
C THR A 289 -19.30 -6.77 13.95
N GLY A 290 -18.36 -6.23 13.20
CA GLY A 290 -17.05 -6.85 12.95
C GLY A 290 -16.14 -6.71 14.15
N ILE A 291 -15.20 -7.66 14.32
CA ILE A 291 -14.23 -7.65 15.41
C ILE A 291 -12.84 -7.82 14.83
N ASN A 292 -11.95 -6.87 15.14
CA ASN A 292 -10.55 -6.91 14.75
C ASN A 292 -9.67 -7.05 16.00
N GLN A 293 -8.79 -8.05 16.01
CA GLN A 293 -7.89 -8.33 17.13
C GLN A 293 -6.46 -8.48 16.64
N ASN A 294 -5.51 -7.97 17.43
CA ASN A 294 -4.09 -8.14 17.14
C ASN A 294 -3.30 -8.31 18.43
N TYR A 295 -2.35 -9.22 18.42
CA TYR A 295 -1.45 -9.53 19.51
C TYR A 295 -0.04 -9.67 18.97
N GLN A 296 0.91 -8.95 19.55
CA GLN A 296 2.32 -8.98 19.12
C GLN A 296 3.24 -9.02 20.35
N ILE A 297 4.23 -9.88 20.30
CA ILE A 297 5.32 -9.91 21.26
C ILE A 297 6.64 -9.83 20.51
N SER A 298 7.61 -9.10 21.06
CA SER A 298 8.95 -9.07 20.49
C SER A 298 10.02 -8.96 21.55
N VAL A 299 11.20 -9.49 21.22
CA VAL A 299 12.39 -9.43 22.06
C VAL A 299 13.56 -8.96 21.20
N SER A 300 14.29 -7.98 21.67
CA SER A 300 15.44 -7.44 20.95
C SER A 300 16.58 -7.04 21.89
N ASN A 301 17.81 -7.13 21.42
CA ASN A 301 18.99 -6.59 22.09
C ASN A 301 20.13 -6.39 21.08
N ALA A 302 21.10 -5.60 21.47
CA ALA A 302 22.40 -5.53 20.81
C ALA A 302 23.51 -5.33 21.82
N ASN A 303 24.67 -5.92 21.54
CA ASN A 303 25.94 -5.62 22.17
C ASN A 303 26.92 -5.11 21.09
N ASP A 304 28.20 -5.02 21.40
CA ASP A 304 29.20 -4.48 20.47
C ASP A 304 29.35 -5.30 19.18
N ASN A 305 29.14 -6.61 19.24
CA ASN A 305 29.40 -7.52 18.13
C ASN A 305 28.14 -8.15 17.54
N THR A 306 27.04 -8.20 18.28
CA THR A 306 25.84 -8.93 17.85
C THR A 306 24.59 -8.13 18.14
N LYS A 307 23.65 -8.09 17.19
CA LYS A 307 22.32 -7.56 17.38
C LYS A 307 21.27 -8.57 16.90
N TYR A 308 20.15 -8.63 17.61
CA TYR A 308 19.05 -9.49 17.24
C TYR A 308 17.67 -8.87 17.56
N TYR A 309 16.70 -9.24 16.77
CA TYR A 309 15.27 -8.97 16.98
C TYR A 309 14.49 -10.24 16.65
N ILE A 310 13.56 -10.63 17.51
CA ILE A 310 12.61 -11.72 17.27
C ILE A 310 11.22 -11.21 17.65
N GLY A 311 10.29 -11.30 16.74
CA GLY A 311 8.89 -10.92 16.93
C GLY A 311 7.94 -12.03 16.48
N ALA A 312 6.82 -12.18 17.18
CA ALA A 312 5.72 -13.06 16.79
C ALA A 312 4.39 -12.35 16.99
N GLY A 313 3.48 -12.51 16.02
CA GLY A 313 2.20 -11.84 16.04
C GLY A 313 1.06 -12.70 15.52
N TYR A 314 -0.14 -12.41 16.00
CA TYR A 314 -1.39 -12.99 15.55
C TYR A 314 -2.42 -11.90 15.36
N SER A 315 -3.11 -11.90 14.22
CA SER A 315 -4.27 -11.04 13.97
C SER A 315 -5.47 -11.85 13.50
N ASP A 316 -6.66 -11.47 13.96
CA ASP A 316 -7.96 -12.04 13.55
C ASP A 316 -8.90 -10.87 13.25
N GLU A 317 -9.19 -10.64 11.98
CA GLU A 317 -10.04 -9.61 11.46
C GLU A 317 -11.31 -10.25 10.91
N LYS A 318 -12.43 -10.06 11.60
CA LYS A 318 -13.76 -10.46 11.16
C LYS A 318 -14.49 -9.23 10.62
N GLY A 319 -14.91 -9.31 9.37
CA GLY A 319 -15.63 -8.22 8.71
C GLY A 319 -17.04 -8.03 9.25
N VAL A 320 -17.66 -6.93 8.82
CA VAL A 320 -19.06 -6.61 9.13
C VAL A 320 -20.05 -7.51 8.37
N LEU A 321 -19.58 -8.24 7.36
CA LEU A 321 -20.32 -9.33 6.72
C LEU A 321 -19.76 -10.66 7.24
N PRO A 322 -20.58 -11.54 7.84
CA PRO A 322 -20.12 -12.62 8.73
C PRO A 322 -19.13 -13.61 8.12
N VAL A 323 -19.19 -13.85 6.80
CA VAL A 323 -18.31 -14.81 6.12
C VAL A 323 -16.94 -14.21 5.77
N ALA A 324 -16.81 -12.87 5.83
CA ALA A 324 -15.57 -12.18 5.47
C ALA A 324 -14.61 -12.15 6.66
N PHE A 325 -13.43 -12.71 6.50
CA PHE A 325 -12.39 -12.70 7.54
C PHE A 325 -10.98 -12.72 6.95
N ASN A 326 -10.02 -12.28 7.77
CA ASN A 326 -8.60 -12.43 7.51
C ASN A 326 -7.86 -12.76 8.81
N LYS A 327 -7.25 -13.96 8.88
CA LYS A 327 -6.44 -14.40 10.02
C LYS A 327 -5.00 -14.52 9.61
N ARG A 328 -4.10 -13.95 10.38
CA ARG A 328 -2.66 -13.98 10.08
C ARG A 328 -1.86 -14.31 11.34
N PHE A 329 -0.93 -15.24 11.20
CA PHE A 329 0.16 -15.49 12.13
C PHE A 329 1.47 -15.10 11.44
N ASN A 330 2.36 -14.40 12.12
CA ASN A 330 3.65 -13.99 11.59
C ASN A 330 4.77 -14.18 12.61
N VAL A 331 5.96 -14.48 12.08
CA VAL A 331 7.22 -14.52 12.83
C VAL A 331 8.26 -13.75 12.05
N LYS A 332 8.96 -12.86 12.74
CA LYS A 332 10.10 -12.12 12.22
C LYS A 332 11.32 -12.38 13.07
N ALA A 333 12.47 -12.66 12.45
CA ALA A 333 13.74 -12.80 13.16
C ALA A 333 14.86 -12.15 12.35
N ASN A 334 15.58 -11.23 12.97
CA ASN A 334 16.76 -10.57 12.41
C ASN A 334 17.94 -10.84 13.34
N ALA A 335 19.07 -11.23 12.80
CA ALA A 335 20.30 -11.39 13.54
C ALA A 335 21.50 -10.95 12.70
N GLU A 336 22.42 -10.22 13.29
CA GLU A 336 23.69 -9.82 12.67
C GLU A 336 24.79 -9.94 13.68
N SER A 337 25.97 -10.45 13.27
CA SER A 337 27.13 -10.58 14.12
C SER A 337 28.42 -10.21 13.38
N GLU A 338 29.24 -9.37 13.99
CA GLU A 338 30.62 -9.15 13.60
C GLU A 338 31.49 -10.30 14.17
N LEU A 339 31.66 -11.36 13.36
CA LEU A 339 32.43 -12.53 13.75
C LEU A 339 33.94 -12.19 13.91
N TYR A 340 34.41 -11.35 13.02
CA TYR A 340 35.75 -10.79 13.01
C TYR A 340 35.68 -9.34 12.53
N LYS A 341 36.60 -8.46 12.90
CA LYS A 341 36.69 -7.08 12.43
C LYS A 341 36.58 -6.92 10.89
N TRP A 342 36.94 -7.98 10.16
CA TRP A 342 36.87 -8.02 8.70
C TRP A 342 35.64 -8.76 8.16
N LEU A 343 34.85 -9.48 9.00
CA LEU A 343 33.71 -10.30 8.56
C LEU A 343 32.48 -10.08 9.43
N THR A 344 31.46 -9.54 8.84
CA THR A 344 30.10 -9.43 9.41
C THR A 344 29.17 -10.39 8.67
N VAL A 345 28.38 -11.17 9.38
CA VAL A 345 27.34 -12.04 8.82
C VAL A 345 26.00 -11.68 9.41
N GLY A 346 24.95 -11.86 8.61
CA GLY A 346 23.60 -11.59 9.08
C GLY A 346 22.55 -12.41 8.36
N THR A 347 21.41 -12.54 9.02
CA THR A 347 20.23 -13.22 8.47
C THR A 347 18.96 -12.50 8.86
N ASN A 348 18.00 -12.45 7.94
CA ASN A 348 16.66 -11.95 8.16
C ASN A 348 15.66 -13.00 7.71
N LEU A 349 14.76 -13.40 8.61
CA LEU A 349 13.66 -14.31 8.35
C LEU A 349 12.33 -13.56 8.60
N ALA A 350 11.42 -13.65 7.67
CA ALA A 350 10.01 -13.33 7.88
C ALA A 350 9.16 -14.49 7.37
N TYR A 351 8.36 -15.07 8.23
CA TYR A 351 7.39 -16.09 7.89
C TYR A 351 5.99 -15.58 8.24
N SER A 352 5.03 -15.85 7.39
CA SER A 352 3.64 -15.55 7.63
C SER A 352 2.74 -16.64 7.07
N HIS A 353 1.80 -17.06 7.89
CA HIS A 353 0.65 -17.88 7.50
C HIS A 353 -0.61 -17.03 7.59
N TYR A 354 -1.34 -16.86 6.50
CA TYR A 354 -2.62 -16.19 6.53
C TYR A 354 -3.69 -16.96 5.79
N LYS A 355 -4.89 -16.94 6.37
CA LYS A 355 -6.10 -17.54 5.81
C LYS A 355 -7.17 -16.46 5.76
N ASN A 356 -7.76 -16.29 4.61
CA ASN A 356 -8.83 -15.33 4.39
C ASN A 356 -9.99 -15.96 3.63
N ASN A 357 -11.15 -15.37 3.83
CA ASN A 357 -12.31 -15.51 2.98
C ASN A 357 -12.88 -14.13 2.72
N GLY A 358 -13.38 -13.93 1.53
CA GLY A 358 -14.05 -12.71 1.11
C GLY A 358 -15.44 -13.01 0.58
N ILE A 359 -16.19 -11.95 0.44
CA ILE A 359 -17.47 -11.98 -0.26
C ILE A 359 -17.28 -11.52 -1.69
N ILE A 360 -18.25 -11.79 -2.54
CA ILE A 360 -18.34 -11.19 -3.86
C ILE A 360 -18.91 -9.77 -3.68
N SER A 361 -18.15 -8.76 -4.08
CA SER A 361 -18.54 -7.35 -4.09
C SER A 361 -18.17 -6.71 -5.41
N GLY A 362 -18.71 -5.53 -5.70
CA GLY A 362 -18.48 -4.86 -6.98
C GLY A 362 -19.14 -5.60 -8.15
N THR A 363 -20.28 -6.22 -7.90
CA THR A 363 -21.12 -6.89 -8.90
C THR A 363 -22.59 -6.71 -8.55
N GLY A 364 -23.50 -6.97 -9.52
CA GLY A 364 -24.96 -6.93 -9.30
C GLY A 364 -25.46 -8.04 -8.37
N SER A 365 -26.67 -7.87 -7.87
CA SER A 365 -27.31 -8.76 -6.89
C SER A 365 -27.43 -10.21 -7.39
N ASN A 366 -27.78 -10.42 -8.65
CA ASN A 366 -27.89 -11.75 -9.26
C ASN A 366 -26.53 -12.45 -9.48
N ARG A 367 -25.44 -11.70 -9.41
CA ARG A 367 -24.06 -12.19 -9.59
C ARG A 367 -23.36 -12.44 -8.27
N ALA A 368 -24.13 -12.69 -7.21
CA ALA A 368 -23.67 -12.88 -5.85
C ALA A 368 -23.07 -11.62 -5.18
N GLY A 369 -23.40 -10.43 -5.68
CA GLY A 369 -22.99 -9.16 -5.05
C GLY A 369 -23.79 -8.89 -3.79
N VAL A 370 -23.17 -9.09 -2.62
CA VAL A 370 -23.86 -8.97 -1.33
C VAL A 370 -24.36 -7.56 -1.09
N VAL A 371 -23.53 -6.53 -1.36
CA VAL A 371 -23.85 -5.13 -1.04
C VAL A 371 -25.10 -4.64 -1.80
N LEU A 372 -25.18 -4.91 -3.09
CA LEU A 372 -26.38 -4.55 -3.88
C LEU A 372 -27.57 -5.42 -3.54
N SER A 373 -27.40 -6.71 -3.20
CA SER A 373 -28.53 -7.56 -2.82
C SER A 373 -29.22 -7.08 -1.55
N VAL A 374 -28.49 -6.45 -0.61
CA VAL A 374 -29.08 -5.81 0.59
C VAL A 374 -30.10 -4.74 0.22
N LEU A 375 -29.85 -4.01 -0.87
CA LEU A 375 -30.65 -2.87 -1.30
C LEU A 375 -31.72 -3.26 -2.35
N ASN A 376 -31.45 -4.29 -3.15
CA ASN A 376 -32.33 -4.73 -4.23
C ASN A 376 -33.30 -5.85 -3.83
N THR A 377 -33.12 -6.50 -2.68
CA THR A 377 -34.04 -7.52 -2.21
C THR A 377 -35.26 -6.89 -1.56
N PRO A 378 -36.48 -7.24 -2.03
CA PRO A 378 -37.71 -6.73 -1.43
C PRO A 378 -37.84 -7.16 0.04
N THR A 379 -38.41 -6.29 0.87
CA THR A 379 -38.56 -6.48 2.31
C THR A 379 -39.55 -7.57 2.72
N TYR A 380 -40.40 -8.04 1.81
CA TYR A 380 -41.26 -9.20 2.05
C TYR A 380 -40.53 -10.53 2.00
N ALA A 381 -39.35 -10.58 1.39
CA ALA A 381 -38.56 -11.80 1.28
C ALA A 381 -37.93 -12.16 2.63
N LYS A 382 -37.81 -13.46 2.87
CA LYS A 382 -37.23 -14.02 4.09
C LYS A 382 -35.86 -14.64 3.82
N PRO A 383 -35.00 -14.88 4.82
CA PRO A 383 -33.75 -15.58 4.64
C PRO A 383 -33.96 -17.00 4.06
N TRP A 384 -34.97 -17.72 4.54
CA TRP A 384 -35.24 -19.09 4.16
C TRP A 384 -36.59 -19.23 3.47
N SER A 385 -36.71 -20.26 2.59
CA SER A 385 -37.97 -20.62 1.95
C SER A 385 -38.96 -21.21 2.97
N GLU A 386 -40.24 -20.81 2.84
CA GLU A 386 -41.37 -21.39 3.61
C GLU A 386 -42.23 -22.29 2.75
N ILE A 387 -41.79 -22.64 1.55
CA ILE A 387 -42.53 -23.52 0.65
C ILE A 387 -42.32 -24.98 1.09
N ALA A 388 -43.43 -25.74 1.18
CA ALA A 388 -43.38 -27.18 1.46
C ALA A 388 -42.50 -27.91 0.42
N GLY A 389 -41.53 -28.71 0.89
CA GLY A 389 -40.56 -29.40 0.06
C GLY A 389 -39.32 -28.57 -0.32
N GLN A 390 -39.19 -27.37 0.23
CA GLN A 390 -38.01 -26.51 0.09
C GLN A 390 -37.35 -26.21 1.45
N GLU A 391 -37.52 -27.10 2.41
CA GLU A 391 -36.94 -26.95 3.74
C GLU A 391 -35.41 -26.85 3.66
N GLY A 392 -34.85 -25.78 4.26
CA GLY A 392 -33.41 -25.49 4.22
C GLY A 392 -32.95 -24.78 2.93
N TRP A 393 -33.81 -24.44 2.04
CA TRP A 393 -33.46 -23.61 0.89
C TRP A 393 -33.49 -22.11 1.25
N TYR A 394 -32.61 -21.34 0.66
CA TYR A 394 -32.74 -19.89 0.69
C TYR A 394 -33.96 -19.43 -0.09
N TRP A 395 -34.49 -18.27 0.24
CA TRP A 395 -35.68 -17.69 -0.38
C TRP A 395 -35.54 -17.53 -1.89
N THR A 396 -36.53 -17.98 -2.65
CA THR A 396 -36.55 -17.92 -4.13
C THR A 396 -37.85 -17.35 -4.71
N GLN A 397 -38.84 -17.03 -3.87
CA GLN A 397 -40.15 -16.52 -4.33
C GLN A 397 -40.10 -15.01 -4.61
N PHE A 398 -39.51 -14.64 -5.74
CA PHE A 398 -39.54 -13.28 -6.20
C PHE A 398 -40.58 -13.09 -7.31
N TYR A 399 -41.43 -12.08 -7.17
CA TYR A 399 -42.47 -11.78 -8.15
C TYR A 399 -41.90 -10.83 -9.21
N GLY A 400 -41.77 -11.30 -10.44
CA GLY A 400 -41.31 -10.50 -11.60
C GLY A 400 -39.79 -10.16 -11.56
N ALA A 401 -39.05 -10.81 -10.72
CA ALA A 401 -37.62 -10.60 -10.61
C ALA A 401 -36.84 -11.91 -10.46
N ASN A 402 -35.65 -11.94 -11.03
CA ASN A 402 -34.68 -13.00 -10.78
C ASN A 402 -33.60 -12.44 -9.81
N LEU A 403 -33.82 -12.60 -8.52
CA LEU A 403 -32.98 -12.05 -7.47
C LEU A 403 -32.37 -13.16 -6.62
N THR A 404 -31.34 -12.81 -5.90
CA THR A 404 -30.72 -13.63 -4.88
C THR A 404 -30.65 -12.84 -3.59
N THR A 405 -31.13 -13.41 -2.48
CA THR A 405 -31.08 -12.73 -1.18
C THR A 405 -29.64 -12.51 -0.70
N PRO A 406 -29.39 -11.50 0.13
CA PRO A 406 -28.10 -11.31 0.78
C PRO A 406 -27.63 -12.56 1.56
N ALA A 407 -28.57 -13.23 2.23
CA ALA A 407 -28.30 -14.46 2.97
C ALA A 407 -27.76 -15.58 2.05
N GLU A 408 -28.37 -15.80 0.90
CA GLU A 408 -27.86 -16.76 -0.08
C GLU A 408 -26.53 -16.31 -0.67
N ASN A 409 -26.35 -15.03 -0.99
CA ASN A 409 -25.10 -14.51 -1.54
C ASN A 409 -23.92 -14.69 -0.57
N LEU A 410 -24.15 -14.55 0.74
CA LEU A 410 -23.17 -14.89 1.77
C LEU A 410 -22.87 -16.39 1.79
N ALA A 411 -23.91 -17.24 1.78
CA ALA A 411 -23.73 -18.68 1.82
C ALA A 411 -22.95 -19.25 0.62
N ARG A 412 -23.06 -18.63 -0.55
CA ARG A 412 -22.29 -19.04 -1.74
C ARG A 412 -20.77 -18.98 -1.54
N THR A 413 -20.31 -18.19 -0.57
CA THR A 413 -18.88 -18.02 -0.27
C THR A 413 -18.47 -18.54 1.11
N GLU A 414 -19.40 -19.03 1.92
CA GLU A 414 -19.14 -19.42 3.31
C GLU A 414 -18.03 -20.47 3.44
N ASN A 415 -18.00 -21.44 2.55
CA ASN A 415 -17.02 -22.53 2.55
C ASN A 415 -15.75 -22.20 1.74
N ASN A 416 -15.62 -20.98 1.22
CA ASN A 416 -14.46 -20.59 0.46
C ASN A 416 -13.33 -20.14 1.38
N TYR A 417 -12.10 -20.39 0.97
CA TYR A 417 -10.93 -19.82 1.61
C TYR A 417 -9.74 -19.74 0.67
N SER A 418 -8.86 -18.82 0.96
CA SER A 418 -7.50 -18.79 0.45
C SER A 418 -6.53 -18.81 1.63
N GLN A 419 -5.62 -19.76 1.62
CA GLN A 419 -4.58 -19.92 2.64
C GLN A 419 -3.23 -19.75 2.00
N THR A 420 -2.41 -18.92 2.57
CA THR A 420 -1.07 -18.63 2.04
C THR A 420 -0.03 -18.72 3.13
N ASP A 421 1.02 -19.48 2.86
CA ASP A 421 2.26 -19.49 3.61
C ASP A 421 3.32 -18.73 2.80
N ARG A 422 3.99 -17.76 3.41
CA ARG A 422 5.07 -17.01 2.77
C ARG A 422 6.29 -16.93 3.67
N MET A 423 7.45 -17.19 3.09
CA MET A 423 8.74 -17.12 3.76
C MET A 423 9.69 -16.26 2.95
N LEU A 424 10.17 -15.18 3.57
CA LEU A 424 11.29 -14.39 3.08
C LEU A 424 12.50 -14.68 3.97
N LEU A 425 13.52 -15.30 3.40
CA LEU A 425 14.77 -15.61 4.06
C LEU A 425 15.92 -14.90 3.34
N THR A 426 16.71 -14.14 4.06
CA THR A 426 17.90 -13.44 3.56
C THR A 426 19.10 -13.82 4.39
N GLY A 427 20.17 -14.19 3.75
CA GLY A 427 21.49 -14.34 4.36
C GLY A 427 22.50 -13.45 3.67
N TYR A 428 23.41 -12.85 4.42
CA TYR A 428 24.48 -12.04 3.85
C TYR A 428 25.78 -12.17 4.61
N ALA A 429 26.86 -11.93 3.87
CA ALA A 429 28.21 -11.79 4.42
C ALA A 429 28.82 -10.50 3.89
N GLN A 430 29.40 -9.70 4.78
CA GLN A 430 30.14 -8.50 4.44
C GLN A 430 31.59 -8.66 4.85
N ILE A 431 32.48 -8.49 3.88
CA ILE A 431 33.94 -8.55 4.06
C ILE A 431 34.47 -7.11 4.02
N ASN A 432 35.05 -6.66 5.10
CA ASN A 432 35.70 -5.37 5.22
C ASN A 432 37.20 -5.52 4.92
N PHE A 433 37.61 -5.24 3.67
CA PHE A 433 39.04 -5.29 3.28
C PHE A 433 39.86 -4.20 3.95
N SER A 434 39.23 -3.06 4.21
CA SER A 434 39.75 -1.93 4.94
C SER A 434 38.61 -1.15 5.59
N LYS A 435 38.92 -0.08 6.34
CA LYS A 435 37.90 0.84 6.90
C LYS A 435 37.07 1.53 5.79
N ASN A 436 37.62 1.60 4.59
CA ASN A 436 37.06 2.36 3.47
C ASN A 436 36.51 1.48 2.35
N PHE A 437 36.83 0.18 2.33
CA PHE A 437 36.49 -0.71 1.24
C PHE A 437 35.91 -2.02 1.74
N ASN A 438 34.69 -2.31 1.33
CA ASN A 438 33.99 -3.54 1.68
C ASN A 438 33.32 -4.20 0.48
N PHE A 439 33.02 -5.48 0.64
CA PHE A 439 32.24 -6.29 -0.27
C PHE A 439 31.13 -6.96 0.51
N LYS A 440 29.88 -6.83 0.05
CA LYS A 440 28.71 -7.48 0.63
C LYS A 440 28.07 -8.39 -0.41
N SER A 441 27.93 -9.68 -0.05
CA SER A 441 27.18 -10.67 -0.83
C SER A 441 25.92 -11.05 -0.08
N THR A 442 24.78 -10.98 -0.75
CA THR A 442 23.45 -11.24 -0.20
C THR A 442 22.71 -12.27 -1.05
N VAL A 443 22.12 -13.25 -0.41
CA VAL A 443 21.23 -14.23 -1.03
C VAL A 443 19.88 -14.15 -0.34
N SER A 444 18.81 -13.99 -1.11
CA SER A 444 17.46 -13.91 -0.59
C SER A 444 16.54 -14.86 -1.32
N MET A 445 15.68 -15.54 -0.57
CA MET A 445 14.62 -16.41 -1.06
C MET A 445 13.28 -15.89 -0.56
N ASP A 446 12.38 -15.55 -1.48
CA ASP A 446 10.97 -15.22 -1.22
C ASP A 446 10.12 -16.33 -1.83
N ARG A 447 9.48 -17.14 -0.99
CA ARG A 447 8.67 -18.26 -1.44
C ARG A 447 7.28 -18.18 -0.84
N ARG A 448 6.28 -18.40 -1.67
CA ARG A 448 4.86 -18.32 -1.33
C ARG A 448 4.14 -19.58 -1.82
N TRP A 449 3.44 -20.25 -0.91
CA TRP A 449 2.54 -21.35 -1.20
C TRP A 449 1.12 -20.90 -0.94
N THR A 450 0.26 -21.00 -1.95
CA THR A 450 -1.16 -20.63 -1.83
C THR A 450 -2.01 -21.85 -2.11
N HIS A 451 -2.95 -22.12 -1.22
CA HIS A 451 -4.02 -23.09 -1.41
C HIS A 451 -5.35 -22.37 -1.35
N SER A 452 -6.09 -22.38 -2.44
CA SER A 452 -7.45 -21.84 -2.50
C SER A 452 -8.44 -22.97 -2.69
N TYR A 453 -9.57 -22.86 -2.00
CA TYR A 453 -10.68 -23.79 -2.07
C TYR A 453 -11.98 -23.03 -2.15
N SER A 454 -12.93 -23.51 -2.98
CA SER A 454 -14.29 -23.03 -3.02
C SER A 454 -15.25 -24.21 -3.12
N PHE A 455 -16.40 -24.06 -2.48
CA PHE A 455 -17.47 -25.04 -2.51
C PHE A 455 -18.82 -24.34 -2.60
N LEU A 456 -19.58 -24.70 -3.63
CA LEU A 456 -20.95 -24.25 -3.86
C LEU A 456 -21.91 -25.37 -3.47
N ASP A 457 -22.73 -25.10 -2.46
CA ASP A 457 -23.68 -26.06 -1.91
C ASP A 457 -24.76 -26.43 -2.95
N PRO A 458 -24.95 -27.75 -3.25
CA PRO A 458 -25.90 -28.22 -4.25
C PRO A 458 -27.38 -28.17 -3.80
N VAL A 459 -27.68 -27.93 -2.53
CA VAL A 459 -29.02 -28.02 -1.94
C VAL A 459 -29.58 -26.66 -1.54
N THR A 460 -28.86 -25.93 -0.69
CA THR A 460 -29.40 -24.75 -0.04
C THR A 460 -29.47 -23.54 -0.96
N THR A 461 -28.47 -23.36 -1.84
CA THR A 461 -28.38 -22.20 -2.73
C THR A 461 -29.04 -22.45 -4.10
N SER A 462 -29.73 -21.46 -4.64
CA SER A 462 -30.40 -21.58 -5.96
C SER A 462 -29.39 -21.82 -7.08
N HIS A 463 -28.27 -21.12 -7.04
CA HIS A 463 -27.19 -21.30 -8.02
C HIS A 463 -26.53 -22.67 -7.89
N GLY A 464 -26.31 -23.14 -6.66
CA GLY A 464 -25.77 -24.49 -6.41
C GLY A 464 -26.69 -25.60 -6.93
N ARG A 465 -28.00 -25.51 -6.72
CA ARG A 465 -28.98 -26.44 -7.31
C ARG A 465 -28.91 -26.44 -8.83
N THR A 466 -28.83 -25.29 -9.47
CA THR A 466 -28.74 -25.18 -10.93
C THR A 466 -27.44 -25.80 -11.47
N GLN A 467 -26.33 -25.66 -10.76
CA GLN A 467 -25.03 -26.21 -11.14
C GLN A 467 -24.79 -27.64 -10.59
N HIS A 468 -25.74 -28.17 -9.85
CA HIS A 468 -25.62 -29.45 -9.12
C HIS A 468 -24.42 -29.48 -8.15
N GLY A 469 -24.15 -28.33 -7.48
CA GLY A 469 -22.97 -28.13 -6.67
C GLY A 469 -21.67 -28.03 -7.47
N GLU A 470 -20.69 -27.36 -6.90
CA GLU A 470 -19.35 -27.28 -7.49
C GLU A 470 -18.28 -27.17 -6.40
N ALA A 471 -17.21 -27.93 -6.52
CA ALA A 471 -16.01 -27.71 -5.71
C ALA A 471 -14.82 -27.39 -6.62
N SER A 472 -14.00 -26.43 -6.24
CA SER A 472 -12.75 -26.15 -6.91
C SER A 472 -11.61 -26.04 -5.91
N SER A 473 -10.43 -26.49 -6.31
CA SER A 473 -9.20 -26.40 -5.51
C SER A 473 -8.03 -26.02 -6.39
N SER A 474 -7.22 -25.10 -5.91
CA SER A 474 -5.98 -24.76 -6.60
C SER A 474 -4.80 -24.65 -5.62
N ARG A 475 -3.61 -25.00 -6.09
CA ARG A 475 -2.36 -24.85 -5.36
C ARG A 475 -1.34 -24.16 -6.24
N ALA A 476 -0.79 -23.07 -5.74
CA ALA A 476 0.26 -22.30 -6.41
C ALA A 476 1.52 -22.25 -5.55
N ASP A 477 2.67 -22.38 -6.20
CA ASP A 477 4.01 -22.21 -5.63
C ASP A 477 4.74 -21.11 -6.41
N ASP A 478 5.07 -20.01 -5.74
CA ASP A 478 5.81 -18.88 -6.31
C ASP A 478 7.12 -18.72 -5.54
N MET A 479 8.24 -18.90 -6.22
CA MET A 479 9.57 -18.77 -5.62
C MET A 479 10.40 -17.76 -6.39
N ARG A 480 10.93 -16.78 -5.67
CA ARG A 480 11.87 -15.79 -6.17
C ARG A 480 13.18 -15.86 -5.41
N MET A 481 14.28 -15.84 -6.16
CA MET A 481 15.63 -15.77 -5.61
C MET A 481 16.28 -14.45 -6.06
N VAL A 482 16.97 -13.80 -5.14
CA VAL A 482 17.75 -12.57 -5.41
C VAL A 482 19.19 -12.81 -4.93
N TYR A 483 20.16 -12.49 -5.78
CA TYR A 483 21.59 -12.59 -5.52
C TYR A 483 22.23 -11.23 -5.78
N ASP A 484 22.69 -10.55 -4.74
CA ASP A 484 23.34 -9.25 -4.84
C ASP A 484 24.80 -9.36 -4.41
N ASN A 485 25.69 -8.76 -5.18
CA ASN A 485 27.12 -8.69 -4.88
C ASN A 485 27.56 -7.24 -5.08
N ILE A 486 27.88 -6.55 -4.01
CA ILE A 486 28.12 -5.10 -4.00
C ILE A 486 29.49 -4.81 -3.39
N PHE A 487 30.30 -4.08 -4.12
CA PHE A 487 31.51 -3.44 -3.63
C PHE A 487 31.20 -1.99 -3.28
N THR A 488 31.67 -1.54 -2.13
CA THR A 488 31.54 -0.14 -1.69
C THR A 488 32.88 0.40 -1.24
N TYR A 489 33.21 1.59 -1.73
CA TYR A 489 34.36 2.36 -1.29
C TYR A 489 33.87 3.73 -0.79
N ASN A 490 34.27 4.12 0.40
CA ASN A 490 33.99 5.44 0.97
C ASN A 490 35.26 6.04 1.59
N ASN A 491 35.43 7.33 1.43
CA ASN A 491 36.55 8.03 2.04
C ASN A 491 36.27 9.52 2.22
N THR A 492 36.87 10.10 3.23
CA THR A 492 36.83 11.54 3.48
C THR A 492 38.27 12.08 3.49
N TRP A 493 38.56 13.00 2.54
CA TRP A 493 39.86 13.65 2.46
C TRP A 493 39.77 15.08 2.99
N LYS A 494 40.78 15.51 3.73
CA LYS A 494 40.91 16.89 4.27
C LYS A 494 39.66 17.35 5.03
N ALA A 495 38.89 16.41 5.63
CA ALA A 495 37.61 16.63 6.32
C ALA A 495 36.50 17.33 5.49
N LYS A 496 36.75 17.65 4.21
CA LYS A 496 35.85 18.41 3.33
C LYS A 496 35.37 17.62 2.09
N HIS A 497 36.17 16.68 1.64
CA HIS A 497 35.88 15.90 0.43
C HIS A 497 35.35 14.54 0.81
N ASN A 498 34.04 14.33 0.79
CA ASN A 498 33.41 13.04 1.04
C ASN A 498 33.10 12.37 -0.30
N PHE A 499 33.63 11.18 -0.50
CA PHE A 499 33.46 10.40 -1.72
C PHE A 499 32.96 8.98 -1.38
N GLU A 500 31.93 8.54 -2.09
CA GLU A 500 31.44 7.17 -2.05
C GLU A 500 31.31 6.65 -3.47
N ALA A 501 31.81 5.46 -3.72
CA ALA A 501 31.61 4.73 -4.97
C ALA A 501 31.10 3.31 -4.66
N MET A 502 30.12 2.87 -5.41
CA MET A 502 29.52 1.55 -5.30
C MET A 502 29.42 0.93 -6.70
N ALA A 503 29.75 -0.35 -6.82
CA ALA A 503 29.55 -1.12 -8.03
C ALA A 503 29.17 -2.55 -7.69
N GLY A 504 28.32 -3.17 -8.51
CA GLY A 504 27.91 -4.53 -8.24
C GLY A 504 27.02 -5.15 -9.30
N THR A 505 26.58 -6.36 -8.95
CA THR A 505 25.67 -7.17 -9.76
C THR A 505 24.47 -7.60 -8.94
N SER A 506 23.31 -7.71 -9.58
CA SER A 506 22.08 -8.26 -8.99
C SER A 506 21.47 -9.23 -9.98
N ALA A 507 21.16 -10.44 -9.55
CA ALA A 507 20.42 -11.41 -10.33
C ALA A 507 19.12 -11.78 -9.62
N THR A 508 18.00 -11.69 -10.33
CA THR A 508 16.69 -12.12 -9.82
C THR A 508 16.15 -13.22 -10.73
N THR A 509 15.72 -14.32 -10.13
CA THR A 509 14.97 -15.38 -10.82
C THR A 509 13.63 -15.60 -10.15
N SER A 510 12.61 -15.92 -10.92
CA SER A 510 11.28 -16.26 -10.42
C SER A 510 10.76 -17.50 -11.13
N ARG A 511 10.11 -18.37 -10.36
CA ARG A 511 9.40 -19.55 -10.83
C ARG A 511 8.03 -19.57 -10.20
N TRP A 512 7.02 -19.75 -11.00
CA TRP A 512 5.64 -19.93 -10.57
C TRP A 512 5.07 -21.21 -11.16
N GLU A 513 4.37 -21.97 -10.32
CA GLU A 513 3.62 -23.16 -10.71
C GLU A 513 2.24 -23.11 -10.09
N ASN A 514 1.23 -23.56 -10.82
CA ASN A 514 -0.14 -23.72 -10.32
C ASN A 514 -0.74 -25.02 -10.83
N LEU A 515 -1.45 -25.70 -9.94
CA LEU A 515 -2.30 -26.85 -10.27
C LEU A 515 -3.70 -26.57 -9.75
N SER A 516 -4.70 -26.68 -10.61
CA SER A 516 -6.11 -26.51 -10.22
C SER A 516 -7.01 -27.57 -10.82
N GLY A 517 -8.10 -27.83 -10.13
CA GLY A 517 -9.14 -28.73 -10.60
C GLY A 517 -10.50 -28.35 -10.00
N SER A 518 -11.57 -28.66 -10.75
CA SER A 518 -12.94 -28.49 -10.26
C SER A 518 -13.84 -29.62 -10.72
N ARG A 519 -14.87 -29.90 -9.95
CA ARG A 519 -15.94 -30.84 -10.26
C ARG A 519 -17.29 -30.30 -9.83
N SER A 520 -18.33 -30.74 -10.53
CA SER A 520 -19.74 -30.53 -10.18
C SER A 520 -20.48 -31.86 -10.02
N TYR A 521 -21.82 -31.81 -9.88
CA TYR A 521 -22.71 -32.95 -9.70
C TYR A 521 -22.47 -33.70 -8.37
N PHE A 522 -22.53 -32.93 -7.28
CA PHE A 522 -22.56 -33.49 -5.93
C PHE A 522 -23.93 -34.11 -5.64
N SER A 523 -23.94 -35.25 -4.97
CA SER A 523 -25.19 -35.87 -4.54
C SER A 523 -25.87 -35.02 -3.47
N PRO A 524 -27.16 -34.62 -3.62
CA PRO A 524 -27.88 -33.87 -2.60
C PRO A 524 -28.05 -34.58 -1.27
N GLU A 525 -27.93 -35.91 -1.25
CA GLU A 525 -28.13 -36.74 -0.06
C GLU A 525 -26.85 -37.00 0.74
N ASN A 526 -25.69 -36.96 0.05
CA ASN A 526 -24.38 -37.29 0.61
C ASN A 526 -23.31 -36.35 0.13
N TYR A 527 -23.46 -35.06 0.38
CA TYR A 527 -22.41 -34.09 0.08
C TYR A 527 -21.86 -33.50 1.36
N ASP A 528 -20.58 -33.25 1.35
CA ASP A 528 -19.90 -32.49 2.38
C ASP A 528 -18.72 -31.74 1.73
N ALA A 529 -18.55 -30.46 2.08
CA ALA A 529 -17.42 -29.65 1.64
C ALA A 529 -16.07 -30.29 2.00
N ILE A 530 -16.05 -31.16 3.01
CA ILE A 530 -14.83 -31.86 3.45
C ILE A 530 -14.30 -32.84 2.39
N PHE A 531 -15.14 -33.37 1.51
CA PHE A 531 -14.71 -34.29 0.46
C PHE A 531 -13.98 -33.55 -0.69
N GLY A 532 -14.04 -32.24 -0.71
CA GLY A 532 -13.41 -31.42 -1.73
C GLY A 532 -13.90 -31.81 -3.13
N ILE A 533 -13.02 -31.73 -4.12
CA ILE A 533 -13.40 -32.08 -5.51
C ILE A 533 -13.74 -33.56 -5.71
N ASN A 534 -13.37 -34.43 -4.78
CA ASN A 534 -13.66 -35.89 -4.91
C ASN A 534 -15.12 -36.24 -4.64
N GLY A 535 -15.88 -35.36 -3.95
CA GLY A 535 -17.31 -35.56 -3.72
C GLY A 535 -18.16 -35.41 -4.98
N GLY A 536 -17.66 -34.75 -6.03
CA GLY A 536 -18.38 -34.60 -7.28
C GLY A 536 -18.28 -35.86 -8.19
N ASN A 537 -19.26 -35.99 -9.10
CA ASN A 537 -19.29 -37.08 -10.06
C ASN A 537 -18.13 -36.98 -11.07
N LYS A 538 -17.63 -38.14 -11.53
CA LYS A 538 -16.57 -38.16 -12.56
C LYS A 538 -17.02 -37.52 -13.88
N GLY A 539 -18.28 -37.65 -14.28
CA GLY A 539 -18.87 -36.97 -15.44
C GLY A 539 -19.01 -35.46 -15.29
N GLY A 540 -18.92 -34.96 -14.05
CA GLY A 540 -18.99 -33.52 -13.71
C GLY A 540 -17.64 -32.82 -13.66
N LEU A 541 -16.57 -33.37 -14.25
CA LEU A 541 -15.27 -32.71 -14.33
C LEU A 541 -15.41 -31.43 -15.17
N ARG A 542 -15.31 -30.26 -14.53
CA ARG A 542 -15.44 -28.97 -15.20
C ARG A 542 -14.12 -28.41 -15.69
N GLY A 543 -13.03 -28.72 -15.04
CA GLY A 543 -11.74 -28.21 -15.44
C GLY A 543 -10.56 -28.78 -14.67
N GLN A 544 -9.45 -28.84 -15.35
CA GLN A 544 -8.14 -29.06 -14.76
C GLN A 544 -7.14 -28.17 -15.49
N SER A 545 -6.22 -27.58 -14.79
CA SER A 545 -5.16 -26.79 -15.42
C SER A 545 -3.87 -26.86 -14.62
N GLN A 546 -2.76 -26.85 -15.35
CA GLN A 546 -1.44 -26.68 -14.79
C GLN A 546 -0.79 -25.50 -15.48
N GLY A 547 -0.38 -24.52 -14.70
CA GLY A 547 0.36 -23.36 -15.17
C GLY A 547 1.81 -23.43 -14.74
N PHE A 548 2.70 -22.91 -15.56
CA PHE A 548 4.12 -22.81 -15.25
C PHE A 548 4.70 -21.57 -15.91
N ALA A 549 5.43 -20.77 -15.14
CA ALA A 549 6.09 -19.58 -15.64
C ALA A 549 7.45 -19.36 -14.98
N LYS A 550 8.40 -18.84 -15.76
CA LYS A 550 9.74 -18.47 -15.28
C LYS A 550 10.21 -17.19 -15.94
N TRP A 551 10.84 -16.33 -15.15
CA TRP A 551 11.56 -15.18 -15.69
C TRP A 551 12.84 -14.92 -14.88
N ALA A 552 13.75 -14.17 -15.48
CA ALA A 552 14.99 -13.76 -14.85
C ALA A 552 15.39 -12.35 -15.30
N ILE A 553 16.05 -11.63 -14.40
CA ILE A 553 16.71 -10.35 -14.68
C ILE A 553 18.15 -10.46 -14.18
N MET A 554 19.11 -10.07 -15.03
CA MET A 554 20.50 -9.84 -14.65
C MET A 554 20.79 -8.35 -14.73
N SER A 555 21.43 -7.81 -13.72
CA SER A 555 21.67 -6.38 -13.58
C SER A 555 23.12 -6.07 -13.23
N TYR A 556 23.64 -5.02 -13.81
CA TYR A 556 24.87 -4.35 -13.41
C TYR A 556 24.55 -2.96 -12.93
N LEU A 557 25.14 -2.56 -11.83
CA LEU A 557 24.84 -1.27 -11.19
C LEU A 557 26.10 -0.59 -10.69
N ALA A 558 26.09 0.73 -10.73
CA ALA A 558 27.14 1.58 -10.18
C ALA A 558 26.54 2.88 -9.65
N ARG A 559 27.09 3.41 -8.57
CA ARG A 559 26.79 4.71 -8.00
C ARG A 559 28.07 5.41 -7.62
N VAL A 560 28.15 6.70 -7.88
CA VAL A 560 29.19 7.59 -7.37
C VAL A 560 28.53 8.78 -6.73
N SER A 561 28.88 9.05 -5.49
CA SER A 561 28.43 10.22 -4.72
C SER A 561 29.63 11.01 -4.24
N TYR A 562 29.57 12.32 -4.40
CA TYR A 562 30.59 13.23 -3.93
C TYR A 562 29.96 14.44 -3.27
N ASN A 563 30.52 14.84 -2.12
CA ASN A 563 30.11 16.05 -1.44
C ASN A 563 31.36 16.85 -1.02
N TYR A 564 31.32 18.14 -1.28
CA TYR A 564 32.36 19.08 -0.88
C TYR A 564 31.84 19.95 0.26
N ASP A 565 32.53 19.88 1.41
CA ASP A 565 32.31 20.68 2.61
C ASP A 565 30.85 20.66 3.13
N SER A 566 30.11 19.60 2.87
CA SER A 566 28.67 19.52 3.13
C SER A 566 27.87 20.68 2.52
N LYS A 567 28.35 21.31 1.44
CA LYS A 567 27.73 22.42 0.72
C LYS A 567 27.27 22.01 -0.67
N TYR A 568 28.11 21.33 -1.44
CA TYR A 568 27.86 20.95 -2.83
C TYR A 568 27.86 19.43 -2.94
N TYR A 569 26.80 18.89 -3.48
CA TYR A 569 26.55 17.46 -3.58
C TYR A 569 26.29 17.09 -5.03
N ILE A 570 26.86 15.96 -5.47
CA ILE A 570 26.52 15.33 -6.74
C ILE A 570 26.46 13.82 -6.57
N THR A 571 25.45 13.21 -7.17
CA THR A 571 25.31 11.76 -7.22
C THR A 571 24.98 11.33 -8.65
N ALA A 572 25.67 10.33 -9.16
CA ALA A 572 25.39 9.71 -10.45
C ALA A 572 25.18 8.21 -10.25
N ASN A 573 24.12 7.65 -10.87
CA ASN A 573 23.86 6.23 -10.90
C ASN A 573 23.81 5.72 -12.33
N PHE A 574 24.22 4.51 -12.51
CA PHE A 574 24.07 3.77 -13.76
C PHE A 574 23.58 2.37 -13.45
N ARG A 575 22.57 1.91 -14.21
CA ARG A 575 22.10 0.54 -14.13
C ARG A 575 21.79 0.01 -15.51
N ALA A 576 22.18 -1.25 -15.75
CA ALA A 576 21.85 -2.01 -16.96
C ALA A 576 21.10 -3.28 -16.53
N ASP A 577 19.88 -3.45 -17.00
CA ASP A 577 19.03 -4.62 -16.71
C ASP A 577 18.77 -5.43 -17.98
N GLY A 578 19.06 -6.74 -17.91
CA GLY A 578 18.76 -7.71 -18.98
C GLY A 578 17.63 -8.64 -18.57
N SER A 579 16.47 -8.57 -19.24
CA SER A 579 15.27 -9.34 -18.92
C SER A 579 14.99 -10.48 -19.89
N SER A 580 14.61 -11.64 -19.34
CA SER A 580 14.15 -12.78 -20.14
C SER A 580 12.74 -12.60 -20.73
N LYS A 581 11.96 -11.63 -20.25
CA LYS A 581 10.62 -11.31 -20.77
C LYS A 581 10.66 -10.65 -22.15
N LEU A 582 11.85 -10.21 -22.58
CA LEU A 582 12.11 -9.60 -23.87
C LEU A 582 12.92 -10.53 -24.79
N ALA A 583 12.76 -10.37 -26.10
CA ALA A 583 13.46 -11.17 -27.09
C ALA A 583 14.99 -10.95 -27.05
N PRO A 584 15.81 -11.94 -27.42
CA PRO A 584 17.24 -11.73 -27.66
C PRO A 584 17.46 -10.54 -28.62
N GLY A 585 18.32 -9.61 -28.26
CA GLY A 585 18.53 -8.34 -28.97
C GLY A 585 17.89 -7.12 -28.28
N ASN A 586 16.73 -7.28 -27.63
CA ASN A 586 16.03 -6.20 -26.92
C ASN A 586 16.02 -6.36 -25.39
N ARG A 587 16.73 -7.35 -24.86
CA ARG A 587 16.73 -7.67 -23.42
C ARG A 587 17.27 -6.58 -22.55
N TRP A 588 18.29 -5.85 -23.01
CA TRP A 588 19.04 -4.90 -22.21
C TRP A 588 18.44 -3.51 -22.25
N GLY A 589 18.12 -2.97 -21.09
CA GLY A 589 17.76 -1.57 -20.86
C GLY A 589 18.85 -0.87 -20.02
N PHE A 590 19.10 0.40 -20.33
CA PHE A 590 20.09 1.24 -19.67
C PHE A 590 19.40 2.40 -18.98
N PHE A 591 19.67 2.58 -17.71
CA PHE A 591 18.97 3.50 -16.83
C PHE A 591 19.95 4.42 -16.08
N PRO A 592 20.48 5.46 -16.76
CA PRO A 592 21.32 6.47 -16.13
C PRO A 592 20.48 7.44 -15.29
N SER A 593 21.08 7.98 -14.23
CA SER A 593 20.51 9.09 -13.47
C SER A 593 21.59 9.93 -12.80
N ALA A 594 21.27 11.19 -12.55
CA ALA A 594 22.11 12.11 -11.83
C ALA A 594 21.28 13.05 -10.95
N SER A 595 21.87 13.50 -9.84
CA SER A 595 21.30 14.54 -9.00
C SER A 595 22.39 15.43 -8.44
N ALA A 596 22.04 16.69 -8.20
CA ALA A 596 22.90 17.65 -7.55
C ALA A 596 22.11 18.39 -6.47
N ALA A 597 22.80 18.80 -5.42
CA ALA A 597 22.23 19.68 -4.41
C ALA A 597 23.25 20.73 -3.95
N TRP A 598 22.70 21.90 -3.64
CA TRP A 598 23.45 23.03 -3.07
C TRP A 598 22.83 23.41 -1.74
N ARG A 599 23.60 23.24 -0.67
CA ARG A 599 23.23 23.69 0.67
C ARG A 599 23.62 25.15 0.85
N ILE A 600 22.69 26.03 0.53
CA ILE A 600 22.86 27.49 0.52
C ILE A 600 23.16 28.00 1.95
N SER A 601 22.51 27.40 2.97
CA SER A 601 22.73 27.74 4.39
C SER A 601 24.15 27.45 4.88
N GLY A 602 24.93 26.66 4.15
CA GLY A 602 26.33 26.38 4.46
C GLY A 602 27.29 27.44 3.94
N GLU A 603 26.81 28.44 3.18
CA GLU A 603 27.67 29.48 2.58
C GLU A 603 27.95 30.62 3.56
N ASP A 604 29.12 31.25 3.40
CA ASP A 604 29.57 32.32 4.29
C ASP A 604 28.63 33.54 4.28
N PHE A 605 27.98 33.83 3.16
CA PHE A 605 26.99 34.90 3.03
C PHE A 605 25.68 34.65 3.79
N MET A 606 25.44 33.39 4.25
CA MET A 606 24.28 33.03 5.05
C MET A 606 24.58 33.02 6.57
N SER A 607 25.81 33.20 6.99
CA SER A 607 26.25 33.13 8.39
C SER A 607 25.48 34.03 9.35
N ASP A 608 25.07 35.23 8.87
CA ASP A 608 24.31 36.19 9.66
C ASP A 608 22.80 35.95 9.66
N VAL A 609 22.30 34.98 8.88
CA VAL A 609 20.87 34.67 8.76
C VAL A 609 20.50 33.56 9.75
N THR A 610 20.46 33.89 11.03
CA THR A 610 20.31 32.95 12.14
C THR A 610 18.93 32.25 12.24
N TRP A 611 17.89 32.82 11.61
CA TRP A 611 16.55 32.24 11.63
C TRP A 611 16.37 31.10 10.58
N ILE A 612 17.29 30.96 9.64
CA ILE A 612 17.36 29.85 8.68
C ILE A 612 18.39 28.84 9.20
N ASN A 613 17.92 27.63 9.56
CA ASN A 613 18.79 26.55 10.03
C ASN A 613 19.36 25.72 8.88
N ASP A 614 18.53 25.47 7.86
CA ASP A 614 18.95 24.79 6.64
C ASP A 614 18.17 25.29 5.44
N LEU A 615 18.86 25.51 4.34
CA LEU A 615 18.28 25.86 3.05
C LEU A 615 19.06 25.14 1.96
N LYS A 616 18.37 24.22 1.26
CA LYS A 616 18.98 23.36 0.26
C LYS A 616 18.15 23.31 -1.01
N LEU A 617 18.80 23.58 -2.15
CA LEU A 617 18.23 23.40 -3.49
C LEU A 617 18.66 22.04 -4.03
N ARG A 618 17.73 21.31 -4.65
CA ARG A 618 17.95 19.98 -5.24
C ARG A 618 17.47 19.95 -6.69
N VAL A 619 18.24 19.28 -7.55
CA VAL A 619 17.86 18.99 -8.94
C VAL A 619 18.23 17.54 -9.23
N GLY A 620 17.30 16.81 -9.84
CA GLY A 620 17.49 15.42 -10.22
C GLY A 620 16.93 15.14 -11.61
N TRP A 621 17.61 14.24 -12.32
CA TRP A 621 17.17 13.69 -13.58
C TRP A 621 17.50 12.20 -13.64
N GLY A 622 16.65 11.41 -14.31
CA GLY A 622 16.96 10.00 -14.50
C GLY A 622 15.97 9.28 -15.38
N GLN A 623 16.40 8.08 -15.80
CA GLN A 623 15.60 7.14 -16.59
C GLN A 623 15.36 5.86 -15.82
N GLN A 624 14.19 5.26 -16.03
CA GLN A 624 13.76 4.01 -15.41
C GLN A 624 12.98 3.17 -16.42
N GLY A 625 13.06 1.85 -16.29
CA GLY A 625 12.30 0.93 -17.14
C GLY A 625 11.05 0.40 -16.44
N ASN A 626 10.15 -0.18 -17.23
CA ASN A 626 9.04 -0.98 -16.74
C ASN A 626 8.79 -2.17 -17.69
N GLN A 627 8.53 -3.34 -17.12
CA GLN A 627 8.17 -4.56 -17.86
C GLN A 627 7.02 -5.33 -17.16
N SER A 628 6.44 -4.77 -16.11
CA SER A 628 5.48 -5.48 -15.27
C SER A 628 4.20 -5.88 -16.00
N GLY A 629 3.87 -5.19 -17.09
CA GLY A 629 2.73 -5.51 -17.96
C GLY A 629 2.98 -6.64 -18.95
N LEU A 630 4.22 -7.15 -19.06
CA LEU A 630 4.53 -8.25 -19.97
C LEU A 630 4.35 -9.61 -19.31
N GLY A 631 3.66 -10.51 -20.01
CA GLY A 631 3.72 -11.93 -19.71
C GLY A 631 5.15 -12.47 -19.91
N ASP A 632 5.51 -13.53 -19.18
CA ASP A 632 6.89 -14.05 -19.14
C ASP A 632 7.42 -14.50 -20.50
N TYR A 633 6.50 -14.82 -21.43
CA TYR A 633 6.79 -15.30 -22.79
C TYR A 633 6.09 -14.45 -23.88
N ALA A 634 5.84 -13.16 -23.64
CA ALA A 634 5.11 -12.27 -24.55
C ALA A 634 5.74 -12.16 -25.95
N TRP A 635 7.06 -12.37 -26.07
CA TRP A 635 7.78 -12.38 -27.32
C TRP A 635 7.77 -13.72 -28.05
N VAL A 636 7.31 -14.81 -27.41
CA VAL A 636 7.23 -16.17 -27.95
C VAL A 636 5.84 -16.41 -28.54
N GLN A 637 5.77 -16.97 -29.71
CA GLN A 637 4.52 -17.40 -30.32
C GLN A 637 4.09 -18.75 -29.74
N ASN A 638 2.89 -18.81 -29.15
CA ASN A 638 2.32 -20.02 -28.61
C ASN A 638 1.03 -20.39 -29.34
N TYR A 639 0.73 -21.68 -29.32
CA TYR A 639 -0.50 -22.24 -29.87
C TYR A 639 -1.26 -22.99 -28.78
N ASN A 640 -2.58 -22.92 -28.83
CA ASN A 640 -3.42 -23.81 -28.07
C ASN A 640 -3.34 -25.20 -28.65
N THR A 641 -3.27 -26.23 -27.82
CA THR A 641 -3.51 -27.59 -28.23
C THR A 641 -5.00 -27.85 -28.11
N ASN A 642 -5.67 -28.06 -29.23
CA ASN A 642 -7.05 -28.53 -29.25
C ASN A 642 -7.01 -30.05 -29.42
N TYR A 643 -7.90 -30.74 -28.71
CA TYR A 643 -8.14 -32.16 -28.94
C TYR A 643 -9.38 -32.27 -29.82
N PHE A 644 -9.24 -32.79 -31.02
CA PHE A 644 -10.39 -33.15 -31.86
C PHE A 644 -10.77 -34.59 -31.55
N ASP A 645 -12.00 -34.75 -31.06
CA ASP A 645 -12.64 -36.03 -30.98
C ASP A 645 -13.32 -36.31 -32.35
N TRP A 646 -12.79 -37.25 -33.08
CA TRP A 646 -13.30 -37.62 -34.40
C TRP A 646 -14.28 -38.79 -34.32
N THR A 647 -14.54 -39.30 -33.14
CA THR A 647 -15.31 -40.53 -33.03
C THR A 647 -16.42 -40.43 -31.97
N ASP A 648 -17.57 -41.01 -32.35
CA ASP A 648 -18.59 -41.49 -31.42
C ASP A 648 -17.99 -42.04 -30.14
N GLU A 649 -18.62 -41.79 -29.00
CA GLU A 649 -18.34 -42.01 -27.61
C GLU A 649 -17.47 -43.25 -27.20
N LYS A 650 -16.98 -44.06 -28.09
CA LYS A 650 -16.29 -45.30 -27.82
C LYS A 650 -14.77 -45.31 -27.97
N TYR A 651 -14.18 -44.29 -28.62
CA TYR A 651 -12.71 -44.26 -28.85
C TYR A 651 -12.19 -42.82 -28.76
N ALA A 652 -12.12 -42.31 -27.55
CA ALA A 652 -11.48 -41.01 -27.27
C ALA A 652 -9.96 -41.15 -27.33
N GLU A 653 -9.37 -41.41 -28.47
CA GLU A 653 -7.98 -40.99 -28.75
C GLU A 653 -8.04 -39.55 -29.24
N ALA A 654 -8.01 -38.63 -28.29
CA ALA A 654 -7.87 -37.21 -28.58
C ALA A 654 -6.53 -36.97 -29.30
N VAL A 655 -6.58 -36.75 -30.61
CA VAL A 655 -5.39 -36.36 -31.37
C VAL A 655 -5.11 -34.88 -31.11
N PRO A 656 -3.96 -34.51 -30.52
CA PRO A 656 -3.63 -33.10 -30.32
C PRO A 656 -3.49 -32.43 -31.71
N THR A 657 -4.35 -31.47 -31.97
CA THR A 657 -4.24 -30.61 -33.16
C THR A 657 -3.71 -29.24 -32.75
N LEU A 658 -2.93 -28.64 -33.65
CA LEU A 658 -2.54 -27.22 -33.49
C LEU A 658 -3.81 -26.38 -33.60
N GLY A 659 -4.27 -25.89 -32.45
CA GLY A 659 -5.40 -24.97 -32.37
C GLY A 659 -5.04 -23.55 -32.75
N SER A 660 -5.93 -22.63 -32.44
CA SER A 660 -5.68 -21.20 -32.65
C SER A 660 -4.45 -20.72 -31.86
N LYS A 661 -3.78 -19.70 -32.36
CA LYS A 661 -2.67 -19.08 -31.65
C LYS A 661 -3.18 -18.56 -30.28
N SER A 662 -2.57 -19.00 -29.18
CA SER A 662 -2.88 -18.50 -27.85
C SER A 662 -2.14 -17.19 -27.54
N ASN A 663 -1.00 -16.97 -28.19
CA ASN A 663 -0.23 -15.74 -28.12
C ASN A 663 0.47 -15.49 -29.47
N ILE A 664 0.36 -14.26 -29.97
CA ILE A 664 1.17 -13.81 -31.10
C ILE A 664 2.42 -13.18 -30.53
N GLY A 665 3.52 -13.92 -30.59
CA GLY A 665 4.81 -13.46 -30.13
C GLY A 665 5.30 -12.23 -30.88
N ASN A 666 5.78 -11.23 -30.18
CA ASN A 666 6.38 -10.02 -30.77
C ASN A 666 7.85 -9.89 -30.34
N LYS A 667 8.75 -10.20 -31.27
CA LYS A 667 10.21 -10.08 -31.04
C LYS A 667 10.70 -8.63 -30.99
N GLY A 668 9.88 -7.67 -31.44
CA GLY A 668 10.18 -6.24 -31.41
C GLY A 668 9.92 -5.57 -30.08
N LEU A 669 9.35 -6.29 -29.09
CA LEU A 669 9.08 -5.72 -27.77
C LEU A 669 10.35 -5.19 -27.12
N SER A 670 10.24 -3.98 -26.56
CA SER A 670 11.29 -3.27 -25.83
C SER A 670 10.79 -2.81 -24.45
N TRP A 671 11.67 -2.19 -23.70
CA TRP A 671 11.36 -1.61 -22.39
C TRP A 671 10.43 -0.39 -22.53
N GLU A 672 9.40 -0.33 -21.73
CA GLU A 672 8.71 0.92 -21.42
C GLU A 672 9.69 1.78 -20.62
N THR A 673 9.94 3.02 -21.06
CA THR A 673 10.95 3.90 -20.46
C THR A 673 10.35 5.19 -19.95
N THR A 674 10.57 5.46 -18.68
CA THR A 674 10.15 6.70 -18.00
C THR A 674 11.36 7.58 -17.75
N THR A 675 11.32 8.83 -18.23
CA THR A 675 12.28 9.89 -17.94
C THR A 675 11.65 10.88 -16.97
N GLN A 676 12.34 11.25 -15.90
CA GLN A 676 11.83 12.18 -14.90
C GLN A 676 12.86 13.24 -14.56
N THR A 677 12.40 14.47 -14.44
CA THR A 677 13.15 15.61 -13.90
C THR A 677 12.45 16.11 -12.65
N ASN A 678 13.21 16.45 -11.62
CA ASN A 678 12.72 16.96 -10.34
C ASN A 678 13.54 18.17 -9.89
N VAL A 679 12.88 19.18 -9.35
CA VAL A 679 13.50 20.34 -8.68
C VAL A 679 12.83 20.47 -7.33
N GLY A 680 13.64 20.62 -6.26
CA GLY A 680 13.11 20.70 -4.91
C GLY A 680 13.89 21.66 -4.03
N ILE A 681 13.21 22.20 -3.03
CA ILE A 681 13.77 23.08 -1.99
C ILE A 681 13.41 22.48 -0.64
N ASP A 682 14.43 22.25 0.20
CA ASP A 682 14.26 21.94 1.62
C ASP A 682 14.64 23.19 2.43
N TRP A 683 13.76 23.61 3.30
CA TRP A 683 13.91 24.80 4.11
C TRP A 683 13.54 24.54 5.57
N SER A 684 14.49 24.75 6.49
CA SER A 684 14.31 24.60 7.93
C SER A 684 14.57 25.94 8.61
N MET A 685 13.67 26.36 9.51
CA MET A 685 13.65 27.68 10.12
C MET A 685 13.39 27.63 11.61
N PHE A 686 13.76 28.73 12.31
CA PHE A 686 13.41 28.99 13.71
C PHE A 686 13.86 27.87 14.67
N GLY A 687 15.15 27.46 14.57
CA GLY A 687 15.66 26.32 15.34
C GLY A 687 15.04 24.99 14.89
N SER A 688 14.76 24.86 13.60
CA SER A 688 14.09 23.71 12.97
C SER A 688 12.65 23.47 13.43
N ARG A 689 12.02 24.44 14.10
CA ARG A 689 10.61 24.38 14.48
C ARG A 689 9.64 24.41 13.30
N LEU A 690 10.09 24.92 12.16
CA LEU A 690 9.32 24.90 10.92
C LEU A 690 10.20 24.36 9.81
N THR A 691 9.77 23.25 9.20
CA THR A 691 10.42 22.63 8.04
C THR A 691 9.44 22.61 6.88
N VAL A 692 9.88 23.09 5.72
CA VAL A 692 9.10 23.14 4.48
C VAL A 692 9.88 22.42 3.39
N THR A 693 9.23 21.51 2.70
CA THR A 693 9.76 20.87 1.48
C THR A 693 8.81 21.17 0.33
N LEU A 694 9.33 21.72 -0.75
CA LEU A 694 8.60 22.01 -1.98
C LEU A 694 9.31 21.28 -3.13
N ASP A 695 8.58 20.43 -3.85
CA ASP A 695 9.06 19.70 -5.02
C ASP A 695 8.17 19.97 -6.24
N GLY A 696 8.79 20.18 -7.39
CA GLY A 696 8.16 20.19 -8.69
C GLY A 696 8.76 19.11 -9.57
N TYR A 697 7.93 18.40 -10.33
CA TYR A 697 8.40 17.31 -11.19
C TYR A 697 7.71 17.28 -12.54
N TYR A 698 8.44 16.74 -13.53
CA TYR A 698 7.92 16.34 -14.83
C TYR A 698 8.40 14.94 -15.16
N LYS A 699 7.47 14.05 -15.51
CA LYS A 699 7.67 12.64 -15.79
C LYS A 699 7.09 12.33 -17.17
N TYR A 700 7.87 11.71 -18.05
CA TYR A 700 7.47 11.34 -19.40
C TYR A 700 7.78 9.88 -19.65
N THR A 701 6.75 9.12 -20.00
CA THR A 701 6.86 7.69 -20.32
C THR A 701 6.59 7.46 -21.79
N LYS A 702 7.50 6.77 -22.45
CA LYS A 702 7.39 6.38 -23.85
C LYS A 702 7.42 4.86 -24.00
N ASP A 703 7.03 4.41 -25.18
CA ASP A 703 7.02 2.98 -25.53
C ASP A 703 6.12 2.17 -24.58
N LEU A 704 4.92 2.71 -24.27
CA LEU A 704 3.96 2.06 -23.36
C LEU A 704 3.62 0.66 -23.85
N LEU A 705 3.72 -0.32 -22.96
CA LEU A 705 3.38 -1.70 -23.25
C LEU A 705 1.87 -1.89 -23.21
N MET A 706 1.31 -2.32 -24.33
CA MET A 706 -0.13 -2.52 -24.47
C MET A 706 -0.45 -3.85 -25.16
N SER A 707 -1.58 -4.45 -24.76
CA SER A 707 -2.19 -5.56 -25.49
C SER A 707 -3.17 -4.98 -26.52
N VAL A 708 -2.85 -5.11 -27.78
CA VAL A 708 -3.62 -4.57 -28.90
C VAL A 708 -4.48 -5.67 -29.50
N PRO A 709 -5.82 -5.52 -29.55
CA PRO A 709 -6.68 -6.49 -30.21
C PRO A 709 -6.41 -6.53 -31.71
N LEU A 710 -6.41 -7.71 -32.25
CA LEU A 710 -6.29 -7.93 -33.70
C LEU A 710 -7.64 -8.37 -34.27
N PRO A 711 -7.84 -8.22 -35.62
CA PRO A 711 -9.03 -8.76 -36.28
C PRO A 711 -9.17 -10.27 -36.06
N SER A 712 -10.41 -10.74 -35.85
CA SER A 712 -10.70 -12.19 -35.78
C SER A 712 -10.14 -12.93 -37.01
N PRO A 713 -9.53 -14.11 -36.85
CA PRO A 713 -9.48 -14.98 -35.68
C PRO A 713 -8.25 -14.83 -34.79
N TYR A 714 -7.52 -13.75 -34.89
CA TYR A 714 -6.27 -13.58 -34.15
C TYR A 714 -6.48 -13.06 -32.72
N PRO A 715 -5.74 -13.56 -31.72
CA PRO A 715 -5.73 -12.98 -30.39
C PRO A 715 -5.03 -11.63 -30.38
N SER A 716 -5.09 -10.95 -29.24
CA SER A 716 -4.33 -9.70 -29.05
C SER A 716 -2.82 -9.91 -29.15
N ILE A 717 -2.10 -8.86 -29.51
CA ILE A 717 -0.64 -8.82 -29.57
C ILE A 717 -0.11 -7.75 -28.62
N TYR A 718 0.98 -8.03 -27.89
CA TYR A 718 1.70 -7.00 -27.15
C TYR A 718 2.54 -6.13 -28.08
N ARG A 719 2.45 -4.81 -27.91
CA ARG A 719 3.24 -3.80 -28.62
C ARG A 719 3.68 -2.69 -27.70
N ASN A 720 4.75 -1.99 -28.08
CA ASN A 720 5.14 -0.72 -27.48
C ASN A 720 4.43 0.40 -28.25
N GLU A 721 3.31 0.87 -27.70
CA GLU A 721 2.47 1.88 -28.32
C GLU A 721 2.03 2.92 -27.28
N GLY A 722 2.23 4.20 -27.61
CA GLY A 722 1.76 5.30 -26.80
C GLY A 722 2.82 5.96 -25.94
N GLU A 723 2.48 7.16 -25.51
CA GLU A 723 3.31 8.03 -24.68
C GLU A 723 2.43 8.78 -23.69
N MET A 724 2.94 8.99 -22.48
CA MET A 724 2.19 9.63 -21.39
C MET A 724 3.07 10.57 -20.58
N SER A 725 2.51 11.67 -20.12
CA SER A 725 3.17 12.59 -19.21
C SER A 725 2.44 12.72 -17.88
N ASN A 726 3.21 13.02 -16.84
CA ASN A 726 2.72 13.47 -15.54
C ASN A 726 3.58 14.66 -15.08
N TRP A 727 2.93 15.68 -14.52
CA TRP A 727 3.63 16.74 -13.85
C TRP A 727 2.87 17.16 -12.59
N GLY A 728 3.57 17.70 -11.62
CA GLY A 728 2.93 18.09 -10.39
C GLY A 728 3.81 18.90 -9.45
N LEU A 729 3.13 19.39 -8.41
CA LEU A 729 3.72 20.13 -7.30
C LEU A 729 3.40 19.43 -5.99
N GLU A 730 4.35 19.38 -5.09
CA GLU A 730 4.27 18.73 -3.79
C GLU A 730 4.77 19.70 -2.72
N LEU A 731 3.98 19.92 -1.68
CA LEU A 731 4.35 20.73 -0.52
C LEU A 731 4.18 19.88 0.74
N ALA A 732 5.22 19.85 1.57
CA ALA A 732 5.16 19.27 2.91
C ALA A 732 5.65 20.28 3.93
N ILE A 733 4.93 20.42 5.04
CA ILE A 733 5.22 21.31 6.15
C ILE A 733 5.17 20.52 7.44
N SER A 734 6.25 20.56 8.23
CA SER A 734 6.27 20.07 9.61
C SER A 734 6.55 21.21 10.54
N SER A 735 5.75 21.37 11.57
CA SER A 735 5.90 22.46 12.55
C SER A 735 5.76 21.97 13.99
N VAL A 736 6.62 22.53 14.85
CA VAL A 736 6.50 22.45 16.32
C VAL A 736 5.85 23.74 16.78
N ASN A 737 4.54 23.70 17.03
CA ASN A 737 3.75 24.89 17.36
C ASN A 737 3.97 25.33 18.78
N ILE A 738 3.91 24.38 19.72
CA ILE A 738 4.16 24.58 21.15
C ILE A 738 5.13 23.49 21.61
N ASP A 739 6.13 23.92 22.37
CA ASP A 739 7.04 23.03 23.10
C ASP A 739 7.46 23.75 24.39
N LYS A 740 6.61 23.67 25.39
CA LYS A 740 6.80 24.42 26.66
C LYS A 740 5.91 23.85 27.77
N ASN A 741 6.48 23.76 29.00
CA ASN A 741 5.73 23.41 30.24
C ASN A 741 4.95 22.09 30.10
N ASP A 742 5.59 21.01 29.70
CA ASP A 742 5.00 19.69 29.43
C ASP A 742 3.99 19.64 28.26
N TRP A 743 3.74 20.76 27.58
CA TRP A 743 2.92 20.79 26.36
C TRP A 743 3.82 20.68 25.14
N ASN A 744 3.50 19.73 24.29
CA ASN A 744 4.05 19.62 22.95
C ASN A 744 2.91 19.55 21.95
N TRP A 745 2.94 20.42 20.92
CA TRP A 745 2.00 20.40 19.83
C TRP A 745 2.75 20.47 18.52
N THR A 746 2.61 19.43 17.70
CA THR A 746 3.19 19.32 16.37
C THR A 746 2.10 19.22 15.30
N THR A 747 2.40 19.73 14.11
CA THR A 747 1.54 19.64 12.94
C THR A 747 2.38 19.23 11.75
N ASP A 748 1.98 18.14 11.09
CA ASP A 748 2.47 17.74 9.78
C ASP A 748 1.36 17.93 8.76
N PHE A 749 1.63 18.73 7.75
CA PHE A 749 0.72 19.03 6.64
C PHE A 749 1.38 18.71 5.31
N ASN A 750 0.63 18.10 4.40
CA ASN A 750 1.09 17.89 3.05
C ASN A 750 -0.05 18.11 2.05
N VAL A 751 0.31 18.60 0.89
CA VAL A 751 -0.61 18.76 -0.25
C VAL A 751 0.13 18.44 -1.53
N SER A 752 -0.55 17.81 -2.46
CA SER A 752 0.01 17.45 -3.76
C SER A 752 -1.00 17.61 -4.88
N MET A 753 -0.52 18.05 -6.01
CA MET A 753 -1.24 18.14 -7.26
C MET A 753 -0.51 17.30 -8.32
N ASN A 754 -1.23 16.45 -9.02
CA ASN A 754 -0.71 15.70 -10.17
C ASN A 754 -1.60 15.93 -11.39
N ARG A 755 -1.00 16.10 -12.55
CA ARG A 755 -1.69 16.18 -13.84
C ARG A 755 -1.14 15.11 -14.77
N ASN A 756 -2.01 14.18 -15.13
CA ASN A 756 -1.73 13.11 -16.08
C ASN A 756 -2.23 13.48 -17.46
N LYS A 757 -1.54 13.07 -18.50
CA LYS A 757 -1.98 13.27 -19.88
C LYS A 757 -1.45 12.14 -20.77
N LEU A 758 -2.32 11.54 -21.53
CA LEU A 758 -1.99 10.64 -22.62
C LEU A 758 -1.52 11.47 -23.82
N GLU A 759 -0.23 11.46 -24.13
CA GLU A 759 0.33 12.33 -25.17
C GLU A 759 0.13 11.72 -26.58
N LYS A 760 0.34 10.40 -26.69
CA LYS A 760 0.23 9.68 -27.94
C LYS A 760 -0.37 8.30 -27.70
N LEU A 761 -1.16 7.84 -28.68
CA LEU A 761 -1.65 6.47 -28.78
C LEU A 761 -1.78 6.15 -30.26
N ASP A 762 -1.14 5.07 -30.72
CA ASP A 762 -1.20 4.68 -32.14
C ASP A 762 -2.60 4.16 -32.51
N LEU A 763 -3.28 3.54 -31.55
CA LEU A 763 -4.73 3.36 -31.59
C LEU A 763 -5.41 4.71 -31.32
N LYS A 764 -6.22 5.22 -32.21
CA LYS A 764 -6.87 6.55 -32.07
C LYS A 764 -7.68 6.70 -30.80
N THR A 765 -8.23 5.61 -30.27
CA THR A 765 -9.09 5.62 -29.08
C THR A 765 -9.20 4.22 -28.51
N VAL A 766 -9.15 4.11 -27.19
CA VAL A 766 -9.44 2.87 -26.46
C VAL A 766 -10.61 3.12 -25.51
N TYR A 767 -11.64 2.29 -25.66
CA TYR A 767 -12.80 2.28 -24.76
C TYR A 767 -12.59 1.18 -23.71
N TYR A 768 -12.85 1.49 -22.46
CA TYR A 768 -12.94 0.48 -21.41
C TYR A 768 -14.40 0.19 -21.15
N TYR A 769 -14.80 -1.02 -21.53
CA TYR A 769 -16.08 -1.56 -21.13
C TYR A 769 -15.94 -2.08 -19.70
N THR A 770 -16.64 -1.43 -18.79
CA THR A 770 -16.80 -1.89 -17.42
C THR A 770 -18.28 -2.19 -17.22
N GLN A 771 -18.60 -3.38 -16.76
CA GLN A 771 -19.95 -3.66 -16.36
C GLN A 771 -20.26 -2.87 -15.09
N THR A 772 -21.23 -1.97 -15.19
CA THR A 772 -21.59 -1.03 -14.14
C THR A 772 -23.05 -1.16 -13.68
N SER A 773 -23.83 -2.11 -14.25
CA SER A 773 -25.22 -2.35 -13.87
C SER A 773 -25.66 -3.70 -14.43
N GLU A 774 -26.66 -4.31 -13.80
CA GLU A 774 -27.41 -5.44 -14.36
C GLU A 774 -28.47 -5.00 -15.37
N LEU A 775 -28.92 -3.75 -15.25
CA LEU A 775 -29.99 -3.20 -16.09
C LEU A 775 -29.46 -2.60 -17.39
N TYR A 776 -28.38 -1.85 -17.32
CA TYR A 776 -27.78 -1.14 -18.45
C TYR A 776 -26.28 -1.11 -18.36
N SER A 777 -25.61 -1.59 -19.41
CA SER A 777 -24.15 -1.69 -19.43
C SER A 777 -23.60 -1.13 -20.73
N ASP A 778 -22.68 -0.18 -20.63
CA ASP A 778 -22.08 0.54 -21.75
C ASP A 778 -20.63 0.94 -21.39
N TYR A 779 -19.90 1.48 -22.36
CA TYR A 779 -18.59 2.08 -22.10
C TYR A 779 -18.74 3.39 -21.35
N CYS A 780 -18.25 3.44 -20.11
CA CYS A 780 -18.30 4.65 -19.27
C CYS A 780 -16.93 5.37 -19.17
N VAL A 781 -15.86 4.79 -19.71
CA VAL A 781 -14.52 5.38 -19.73
C VAL A 781 -13.95 5.35 -21.14
N ARG A 782 -13.34 6.47 -21.54
CA ARG A 782 -12.67 6.60 -22.83
C ARG A 782 -11.28 7.18 -22.67
N MET A 783 -10.29 6.58 -23.30
CA MET A 783 -8.93 7.10 -23.39
C MET A 783 -8.65 7.62 -24.80
N THR A 784 -8.21 8.86 -24.89
CA THR A 784 -7.86 9.52 -26.15
C THR A 784 -6.61 10.39 -25.92
N PRO A 785 -5.68 10.48 -26.87
CA PRO A 785 -4.59 11.43 -26.79
C PRO A 785 -5.06 12.85 -26.47
N GLY A 786 -4.31 13.53 -25.60
CA GLY A 786 -4.65 14.87 -25.10
C GLY A 786 -5.42 14.87 -23.80
N GLN A 787 -5.98 13.73 -23.37
CA GLN A 787 -6.79 13.62 -22.13
C GLN A 787 -6.06 12.83 -21.03
N PRO A 788 -6.43 13.02 -19.76
CA PRO A 788 -6.01 12.16 -18.66
C PRO A 788 -6.58 10.74 -18.81
N LEU A 789 -6.02 9.80 -18.02
CA LEU A 789 -6.64 8.48 -17.80
C LEU A 789 -7.90 8.62 -16.92
N SER A 790 -8.77 7.62 -16.93
CA SER A 790 -10.01 7.58 -16.13
C SER A 790 -10.95 8.78 -16.35
N MET A 791 -11.07 9.22 -17.59
CA MET A 791 -12.06 10.20 -17.99
C MET A 791 -13.40 9.52 -18.28
N PHE A 792 -14.46 9.95 -17.62
CA PHE A 792 -15.80 9.43 -17.88
C PHE A 792 -16.35 9.93 -19.20
N TRP A 793 -17.01 9.03 -19.93
CA TRP A 793 -17.50 9.22 -21.27
C TRP A 793 -18.98 8.84 -21.36
N GLY A 794 -19.82 9.74 -21.83
CA GLY A 794 -21.26 9.50 -21.92
C GLY A 794 -22.02 10.72 -22.41
N TYR A 795 -23.33 10.71 -22.17
CA TYR A 795 -24.22 11.82 -22.51
C TYR A 795 -24.26 12.84 -21.38
N LYS A 796 -24.51 14.10 -21.73
CA LYS A 796 -24.90 15.12 -20.75
C LYS A 796 -26.40 15.09 -20.58
N ALA A 797 -26.89 14.72 -19.42
CA ALA A 797 -28.28 14.79 -19.04
C ALA A 797 -28.67 16.24 -18.67
N LEU A 798 -29.76 16.72 -19.24
CA LEU A 798 -30.27 18.08 -19.00
C LEU A 798 -31.36 18.12 -17.93
N GLY A 799 -31.83 16.95 -17.47
CA GLY A 799 -32.88 16.79 -16.49
C GLY A 799 -34.03 15.94 -17.02
N VAL A 800 -35.09 15.85 -16.22
CA VAL A 800 -36.33 15.16 -16.58
C VAL A 800 -37.25 16.16 -17.31
N ASP A 801 -37.76 15.79 -18.47
CA ASP A 801 -38.78 16.55 -19.19
C ASP A 801 -40.09 16.48 -18.39
N PRO A 802 -40.64 17.62 -17.95
CA PRO A 802 -41.86 17.64 -17.17
C PRO A 802 -43.09 17.10 -17.92
N GLU A 803 -43.11 17.16 -19.24
CA GLU A 803 -44.24 16.71 -20.04
C GLU A 803 -44.22 15.21 -20.34
N THR A 804 -43.03 14.64 -20.54
CA THR A 804 -42.88 13.24 -20.96
C THR A 804 -42.34 12.32 -19.87
N GLY A 805 -41.69 12.88 -18.87
CA GLY A 805 -40.98 12.14 -17.82
C GLY A 805 -39.68 11.51 -18.27
N MET A 806 -39.24 11.73 -19.50
CA MET A 806 -38.00 11.17 -20.02
C MET A 806 -36.81 12.05 -19.68
N ILE A 807 -35.63 11.45 -19.53
CA ILE A 807 -34.37 12.21 -19.44
C ILE A 807 -34.12 12.87 -20.79
N GLN A 808 -33.95 14.19 -20.78
CA GLN A 808 -33.43 14.94 -21.91
C GLN A 808 -31.91 14.88 -21.93
N TYR A 809 -31.34 14.58 -23.09
CA TYR A 809 -29.92 14.58 -23.34
C TYR A 809 -29.53 15.72 -24.27
N GLU A 810 -28.29 16.24 -24.10
CA GLU A 810 -27.75 17.27 -24.98
C GLU A 810 -27.44 16.68 -26.36
N ASP A 811 -28.00 17.30 -27.41
CA ASP A 811 -27.57 17.08 -28.78
C ASP A 811 -26.22 17.83 -29.00
N TYR A 812 -25.13 17.14 -28.70
CA TYR A 812 -23.80 17.76 -28.68
C TYR A 812 -23.31 18.13 -30.09
N ASN A 813 -23.61 17.29 -31.07
CA ASN A 813 -23.22 17.52 -32.48
C ASN A 813 -24.22 18.39 -33.24
N LYS A 814 -25.43 18.70 -32.64
CA LYS A 814 -26.52 19.52 -33.21
C LYS A 814 -27.09 18.97 -34.50
N ASP A 815 -27.23 17.65 -34.64
CA ASP A 815 -27.83 17.03 -35.81
C ASP A 815 -29.34 16.76 -35.67
N GLY A 816 -29.93 17.10 -34.51
CA GLY A 816 -31.34 16.91 -34.19
C GLY A 816 -31.71 15.50 -33.75
N LYS A 817 -30.71 14.65 -33.41
CA LYS A 817 -30.89 13.26 -32.95
C LYS A 817 -29.94 12.92 -31.85
N ILE A 818 -30.41 12.27 -30.80
CA ILE A 818 -29.53 11.75 -29.74
C ILE A 818 -28.95 10.38 -30.15
N SER A 819 -27.64 10.33 -30.33
CA SER A 819 -26.92 9.16 -30.82
C SER A 819 -25.57 9.01 -30.09
N ASN A 820 -24.80 7.96 -30.41
CA ASN A 820 -23.43 7.80 -29.86
C ASN A 820 -22.49 8.95 -30.25
N ALA A 821 -22.82 9.77 -31.25
CA ALA A 821 -22.05 10.92 -31.65
C ALA A 821 -22.16 12.10 -30.65
N ASP A 822 -23.15 12.08 -29.77
CA ASP A 822 -23.38 13.09 -28.75
C ASP A 822 -22.67 12.79 -27.43
N LYS A 823 -22.09 11.62 -27.33
CA LYS A 823 -21.26 11.30 -26.17
C LYS A 823 -20.00 12.15 -26.17
N HIS A 824 -19.64 12.65 -25.00
CA HIS A 824 -18.42 13.43 -24.77
C HIS A 824 -17.87 13.17 -23.37
N TYR A 825 -16.79 13.85 -22.98
CA TYR A 825 -16.25 13.73 -21.63
C TYR A 825 -17.17 14.42 -20.63
N ILE A 826 -17.67 13.63 -19.68
CA ILE A 826 -18.70 14.06 -18.71
C ILE A 826 -18.19 14.13 -17.27
N GLY A 827 -16.96 13.67 -17.00
CA GLY A 827 -16.36 13.72 -15.67
C GLY A 827 -14.92 13.23 -15.65
N ASN A 828 -14.23 13.46 -14.53
CA ASN A 828 -12.82 13.13 -14.32
C ASN A 828 -12.59 12.53 -12.93
N ALA A 829 -12.14 11.29 -12.87
CA ALA A 829 -11.84 10.63 -11.61
C ALA A 829 -10.54 11.12 -10.92
N ASN A 830 -9.72 11.92 -11.61
CA ASN A 830 -8.46 12.42 -11.05
C ASN A 830 -8.71 13.70 -10.23
N PRO A 831 -8.23 13.79 -8.98
CA PRO A 831 -8.41 14.96 -8.14
C PRO A 831 -7.60 16.17 -8.62
N LEU A 832 -8.09 17.36 -8.31
CA LEU A 832 -7.34 18.60 -8.47
C LEU A 832 -6.15 18.63 -7.52
N PHE A 833 -6.36 18.22 -6.28
CA PHE A 833 -5.29 18.02 -5.31
C PHE A 833 -5.73 17.02 -4.23
N THR A 834 -4.74 16.42 -3.57
CA THR A 834 -4.92 15.62 -2.36
C THR A 834 -4.13 16.24 -1.23
N ALA A 835 -4.64 16.15 0.00
CA ALA A 835 -3.97 16.69 1.17
C ALA A 835 -4.07 15.72 2.36
N GLY A 836 -3.10 15.84 3.26
CA GLY A 836 -3.08 15.16 4.54
C GLY A 836 -2.59 16.08 5.63
N MET A 837 -3.17 15.97 6.82
CA MET A 837 -2.76 16.73 7.99
C MET A 837 -2.81 15.85 9.24
N THR A 838 -1.71 15.86 10.01
CA THR A 838 -1.66 15.24 11.33
C THR A 838 -1.37 16.29 12.35
N ASN A 839 -2.19 16.34 13.40
CA ASN A 839 -1.91 17.13 14.61
C ASN A 839 -1.70 16.18 15.77
N THR A 840 -0.61 16.37 16.51
CA THR A 840 -0.34 15.65 17.74
C THR A 840 -0.17 16.66 18.87
N VAL A 841 -0.98 16.54 19.91
CA VAL A 841 -0.91 17.35 21.13
C VAL A 841 -0.63 16.43 22.29
N SER A 842 0.45 16.68 23.01
CA SER A 842 0.86 15.90 24.18
C SER A 842 0.97 16.78 25.42
N TRP A 843 0.56 16.24 26.57
CA TRP A 843 0.64 16.88 27.87
C TRP A 843 0.78 15.86 29.01
N LYS A 844 1.91 15.90 29.74
CA LYS A 844 2.17 15.01 30.90
C LYS A 844 1.88 13.53 30.65
N GLY A 845 2.34 13.02 29.48
CA GLY A 845 2.13 11.63 29.07
C GLY A 845 0.79 11.34 28.38
N LEU A 846 -0.19 12.24 28.42
CA LEU A 846 -1.41 12.16 27.60
C LEU A 846 -1.09 12.68 26.20
N SER A 847 -1.51 11.97 25.17
CA SER A 847 -1.30 12.38 23.78
C SER A 847 -2.58 12.18 22.95
N LEU A 848 -2.96 13.22 22.20
CA LEU A 848 -4.06 13.20 21.23
C LEU A 848 -3.49 13.41 19.85
N THR A 849 -3.69 12.46 18.96
CA THR A 849 -3.31 12.54 17.54
C THR A 849 -4.54 12.51 16.66
N VAL A 850 -4.63 13.44 15.71
CA VAL A 850 -5.71 13.52 14.73
C VAL A 850 -5.12 13.53 13.33
N LEU A 851 -5.48 12.55 12.53
CA LEU A 851 -5.13 12.45 11.10
C LEU A 851 -6.34 12.80 10.23
N MET A 852 -6.16 13.75 9.33
CA MET A 852 -7.15 14.14 8.33
C MET A 852 -6.61 13.89 6.93
N THR A 853 -7.49 13.49 6.02
CA THR A 853 -7.18 13.31 4.59
C THR A 853 -8.24 14.00 3.74
N ALA A 854 -7.83 14.57 2.61
CA ALA A 854 -8.73 15.20 1.66
C ALA A 854 -8.37 14.83 0.22
N SER A 855 -9.41 14.70 -0.60
CA SER A 855 -9.32 14.65 -2.06
C SER A 855 -10.35 15.65 -2.60
N VAL A 856 -9.96 16.49 -3.54
CA VAL A 856 -10.81 17.58 -4.01
C VAL A 856 -10.82 17.63 -5.52
N GLY A 857 -12.01 17.74 -6.09
CA GLY A 857 -12.23 17.96 -7.51
C GLY A 857 -12.14 16.70 -8.38
N ASN A 858 -12.33 15.53 -7.77
CA ASN A 858 -12.52 14.28 -8.49
C ASN A 858 -14.02 13.94 -8.57
N ASP A 859 -14.43 13.35 -9.69
CA ASP A 859 -15.76 12.81 -9.89
C ASP A 859 -15.80 11.31 -9.62
N ILE A 860 -16.99 10.83 -9.21
CA ILE A 860 -17.30 9.40 -9.06
C ILE A 860 -18.46 9.05 -9.98
N TYR A 861 -18.32 7.97 -10.73
CA TYR A 861 -19.42 7.34 -11.45
C TYR A 861 -20.14 6.39 -10.48
N ASN A 862 -21.27 6.83 -9.92
CA ASN A 862 -22.10 6.05 -9.01
C ASN A 862 -22.96 5.05 -9.80
N ALA A 863 -22.34 3.96 -10.19
CA ALA A 863 -22.98 2.91 -10.97
C ALA A 863 -24.04 2.14 -10.17
N SER A 864 -23.92 2.10 -8.84
CA SER A 864 -24.93 1.49 -7.96
C SER A 864 -26.31 2.12 -8.12
N LYS A 865 -26.37 3.44 -8.35
CA LYS A 865 -27.65 4.13 -8.55
C LYS A 865 -28.40 3.68 -9.80
N ILE A 866 -27.72 3.17 -10.83
CA ILE A 866 -28.42 2.64 -12.03
C ILE A 866 -29.35 1.49 -11.63
N ASP A 867 -28.88 0.61 -10.74
CA ASP A 867 -29.67 -0.51 -10.24
C ASP A 867 -30.66 -0.11 -9.13
N LEU A 868 -30.36 0.96 -8.37
CA LEU A 868 -31.13 1.39 -7.19
C LEU A 868 -32.27 2.38 -7.49
N VAL A 869 -32.22 3.09 -8.63
CA VAL A 869 -33.25 4.04 -9.05
C VAL A 869 -33.65 3.85 -10.52
N GLY A 870 -33.30 2.72 -11.10
CA GLY A 870 -33.53 2.44 -12.52
C GLY A 870 -34.96 2.11 -12.85
N MET A 871 -35.72 1.54 -11.91
CA MET A 871 -37.17 1.22 -12.03
C MET A 871 -37.54 0.42 -13.29
N CYS A 872 -36.60 -0.41 -13.79
CA CYS A 872 -36.79 -1.23 -15.01
C CYS A 872 -36.79 -2.74 -14.72
N SER A 873 -36.90 -3.14 -13.47
CA SER A 873 -36.92 -4.55 -13.06
C SER A 873 -37.72 -4.74 -11.79
N GLY A 874 -37.99 -5.99 -11.41
CA GLY A 874 -38.65 -6.35 -10.17
C GLY A 874 -37.74 -6.30 -8.93
N ALA A 875 -36.54 -5.71 -9.01
CA ALA A 875 -35.67 -5.48 -7.87
C ALA A 875 -36.19 -4.34 -6.99
N ASN A 876 -35.98 -4.43 -5.68
CA ASN A 876 -36.31 -3.31 -4.78
C ASN A 876 -35.42 -2.09 -5.11
N GLN A 877 -35.93 -0.91 -4.76
CA GLN A 877 -35.33 0.38 -5.08
C GLN A 877 -35.14 1.18 -3.79
N ILE A 878 -34.33 2.22 -3.83
CA ILE A 878 -34.25 3.19 -2.72
C ILE A 878 -35.42 4.20 -2.78
N THR A 879 -35.73 4.80 -1.65
CA THR A 879 -36.87 5.73 -1.49
C THR A 879 -36.84 6.95 -2.39
N ASP A 880 -35.72 7.29 -3.01
CA ASP A 880 -35.58 8.34 -4.00
C ASP A 880 -36.60 8.20 -5.14
N VAL A 881 -36.93 6.96 -5.55
CA VAL A 881 -37.88 6.69 -6.63
C VAL A 881 -39.31 7.10 -6.30
N LEU A 882 -39.61 7.44 -5.04
CA LEU A 882 -40.93 7.97 -4.65
C LEU A 882 -41.17 9.34 -5.28
N ARG A 883 -40.13 10.09 -5.63
CA ARG A 883 -40.20 11.38 -6.33
C ARG A 883 -40.33 11.25 -7.85
N ARG A 884 -40.43 10.01 -8.38
CA ARG A 884 -40.48 9.78 -9.84
C ARG A 884 -41.60 10.53 -10.53
N TRP A 885 -41.35 10.88 -11.79
CA TRP A 885 -42.36 11.49 -12.64
C TRP A 885 -43.54 10.55 -12.89
N ARG A 886 -44.79 11.07 -12.75
CA ARG A 886 -46.05 10.30 -12.91
C ARG A 886 -47.03 10.95 -13.83
N ILE A 887 -47.06 12.28 -13.93
CA ILE A 887 -48.05 13.02 -14.73
C ILE A 887 -47.40 14.21 -15.44
N PRO A 888 -47.91 14.57 -16.65
CA PRO A 888 -47.44 15.76 -17.38
C PRO A 888 -47.50 17.02 -16.53
N GLY A 889 -46.46 17.85 -16.66
CA GLY A 889 -46.27 19.06 -15.87
C GLY A 889 -45.56 18.85 -14.53
N GLN A 890 -45.27 17.61 -14.12
CA GLN A 890 -44.54 17.34 -12.87
C GLN A 890 -43.07 17.64 -13.02
N VAL A 891 -42.53 18.54 -12.19
CA VAL A 891 -41.10 18.85 -12.08
C VAL A 891 -40.46 17.94 -11.03
N THR A 892 -39.50 17.10 -11.43
CA THR A 892 -38.79 16.15 -10.56
C THR A 892 -37.42 15.82 -11.12
N ASP A 893 -36.54 15.30 -10.27
CA ASP A 893 -35.18 14.80 -10.61
C ASP A 893 -35.17 13.31 -10.99
N ILE A 894 -36.25 12.57 -10.69
CA ILE A 894 -36.36 11.14 -10.97
C ILE A 894 -37.32 10.93 -12.15
N PRO A 895 -36.85 10.31 -13.25
CA PRO A 895 -37.66 10.17 -14.46
C PRO A 895 -38.80 9.15 -14.28
N LYS A 896 -39.61 9.04 -15.34
CA LYS A 896 -40.64 8.02 -15.49
C LYS A 896 -40.07 6.62 -15.34
N SER A 897 -40.81 5.75 -14.69
CA SER A 897 -40.48 4.32 -14.49
C SER A 897 -40.55 3.54 -15.81
N ASN A 898 -39.90 2.36 -15.83
CA ASN A 898 -39.92 1.37 -16.92
C ASN A 898 -39.39 1.85 -18.29
N GLU A 899 -38.45 2.78 -18.30
CA GLU A 899 -37.85 3.36 -19.50
C GLU A 899 -36.35 3.19 -19.51
N ILE A 900 -35.85 2.22 -20.28
CA ILE A 900 -34.42 1.86 -20.35
C ILE A 900 -33.53 3.01 -20.86
N ASP A 901 -34.11 3.89 -21.70
CA ASP A 901 -33.40 5.05 -22.24
C ASP A 901 -33.03 6.08 -21.16
N ASN A 902 -33.70 6.07 -20.02
CA ASN A 902 -33.36 6.88 -18.85
C ASN A 902 -32.11 6.39 -18.11
N LEU A 903 -31.60 5.20 -18.46
CA LEU A 903 -30.41 4.56 -17.83
C LEU A 903 -29.12 4.78 -18.60
N LYS A 904 -29.14 5.51 -19.70
CA LYS A 904 -27.95 5.77 -20.53
C LYS A 904 -26.79 6.32 -19.68
N THR A 905 -25.57 5.86 -19.98
CA THR A 905 -24.33 6.37 -19.37
C THR A 905 -24.26 7.88 -19.56
N SER A 906 -24.43 8.65 -18.49
CA SER A 906 -24.60 10.10 -18.55
C SER A 906 -24.14 10.80 -17.26
N THR A 907 -24.16 12.13 -17.28
CA THR A 907 -23.90 12.98 -16.10
C THR A 907 -24.85 12.72 -14.93
N ARG A 908 -25.99 12.04 -15.15
CA ARG A 908 -26.93 11.63 -14.08
C ARG A 908 -26.25 10.73 -13.03
N TRP A 909 -25.25 9.98 -13.44
CA TRP A 909 -24.53 9.02 -12.60
C TRP A 909 -23.17 9.55 -12.10
N ILE A 910 -22.82 10.78 -12.50
CA ILE A 910 -21.60 11.45 -12.05
C ILE A 910 -21.91 12.30 -10.82
N GLU A 911 -21.17 12.06 -9.75
CA GLU A 911 -21.28 12.80 -8.50
C GLU A 911 -19.92 13.38 -8.10
N ASP A 912 -19.95 14.51 -7.35
CA ASP A 912 -18.76 15.08 -6.75
C ASP A 912 -18.17 14.11 -5.73
N GLY A 913 -16.99 13.59 -6.01
CA GLY A 913 -16.24 12.70 -5.15
C GLY A 913 -15.31 13.40 -4.17
N SER A 914 -15.39 14.73 -4.07
CA SER A 914 -14.59 15.49 -3.11
C SER A 914 -14.94 15.14 -1.68
N TYR A 915 -13.92 15.04 -0.83
CA TYR A 915 -14.12 14.78 0.59
C TYR A 915 -13.03 15.40 1.48
N LEU A 916 -13.40 15.65 2.72
CA LEU A 916 -12.53 15.82 3.87
C LEU A 916 -12.91 14.76 4.91
N LYS A 917 -11.97 13.90 5.26
CA LYS A 917 -12.17 12.78 6.18
C LYS A 917 -11.29 12.95 7.42
N ILE A 918 -11.89 12.88 8.62
CA ILE A 918 -11.15 12.65 9.86
C ILE A 918 -10.88 11.15 9.92
N LYS A 919 -9.69 10.79 9.43
CA LYS A 919 -9.34 9.38 9.19
C LYS A 919 -9.06 8.63 10.49
N ASN A 920 -8.42 9.32 11.46
CA ASN A 920 -8.04 8.70 12.73
C ASN A 920 -8.02 9.75 13.83
N ILE A 921 -8.55 9.39 15.01
CA ILE A 921 -8.42 10.12 16.26
C ILE A 921 -7.91 9.14 17.31
N THR A 922 -6.70 9.35 17.83
CA THR A 922 -6.10 8.48 18.84
C THR A 922 -5.81 9.25 20.11
N LEU A 923 -6.31 8.75 21.23
CA LEU A 923 -5.99 9.21 22.57
C LEU A 923 -5.18 8.14 23.27
N SER A 924 -3.99 8.47 23.76
CA SER A 924 -3.10 7.55 24.49
C SER A 924 -2.54 8.17 25.74
N TYR A 925 -2.16 7.33 26.71
CA TYR A 925 -1.55 7.78 27.96
C TYR A 925 -0.34 6.93 28.31
N ASN A 926 0.82 7.57 28.50
CA ASN A 926 2.07 6.90 28.93
C ASN A 926 2.14 6.81 30.45
N ILE A 927 2.02 5.61 30.98
CA ILE A 927 2.15 5.33 32.40
C ILE A 927 3.59 4.89 32.71
N THR A 928 4.35 5.75 33.38
CA THR A 928 5.72 5.49 33.82
C THR A 928 5.80 5.74 35.32
N HIS A 929 5.47 4.73 36.11
CA HIS A 929 5.45 4.87 37.56
C HIS A 929 6.55 4.01 38.20
N PRO A 930 7.22 4.48 39.31
CA PRO A 930 8.27 3.71 39.98
C PRO A 930 7.86 2.30 40.45
N ALA A 931 6.58 2.07 40.71
CA ALA A 931 6.06 0.75 41.06
C ALA A 931 6.14 -0.24 39.89
N LEU A 932 6.04 0.22 38.63
CA LEU A 932 6.15 -0.60 37.44
C LEU A 932 7.58 -1.12 37.27
N LYS A 933 8.58 -0.31 37.57
CA LYS A 933 10.00 -0.70 37.56
C LYS A 933 10.29 -1.88 38.49
N LYS A 934 9.57 -2.02 39.64
CA LYS A 934 9.69 -3.19 40.51
C LYS A 934 9.19 -4.48 39.86
N ALA A 935 8.28 -4.36 38.89
CA ALA A 935 7.76 -5.47 38.10
C ALA A 935 8.52 -5.66 36.77
N ASN A 936 9.66 -5.00 36.58
CA ASN A 936 10.43 -4.94 35.34
C ASN A 936 9.62 -4.40 34.16
N ILE A 937 8.64 -3.53 34.41
CA ILE A 937 7.85 -2.87 33.38
C ILE A 937 8.37 -1.43 33.25
N ALA A 938 8.86 -1.09 32.07
CA ALA A 938 9.37 0.25 31.77
C ALA A 938 8.23 1.24 31.50
N ARG A 939 7.20 0.80 30.76
CA ARG A 939 6.06 1.63 30.33
C ARG A 939 4.83 0.78 30.07
N ILE A 940 3.65 1.32 30.41
CA ILE A 940 2.33 0.84 29.93
C ILE A 940 1.67 2.00 29.20
N GLN A 941 1.22 1.77 27.98
CA GLN A 941 0.56 2.78 27.15
C GLN A 941 -0.80 2.26 26.66
N PRO A 942 -1.89 2.46 27.44
CA PRO A 942 -3.24 2.26 26.93
C PRO A 942 -3.60 3.34 25.91
N TYR A 943 -4.43 2.98 24.95
CA TYR A 943 -4.95 3.91 23.96
C TYR A 943 -6.33 3.53 23.45
N VAL A 944 -7.04 4.54 22.95
CA VAL A 944 -8.31 4.41 22.24
C VAL A 944 -8.15 5.10 20.89
N THR A 945 -8.59 4.42 19.84
CA THR A 945 -8.54 4.94 18.48
C THR A 945 -9.91 4.86 17.82
N LEU A 946 -10.30 5.94 17.18
CA LEU A 946 -11.50 6.07 16.36
C LEU A 946 -11.07 6.20 14.90
N ASP A 947 -11.47 5.25 14.04
CA ASP A 947 -11.13 5.28 12.62
C ASP A 947 -12.37 5.53 11.75
N ASN A 948 -12.22 6.36 10.70
CA ASN A 948 -13.22 6.65 9.67
C ASN A 948 -14.56 7.16 10.22
N MET A 949 -14.57 7.83 11.38
CA MET A 949 -15.83 8.23 12.05
C MET A 949 -16.57 9.35 11.33
N ILE A 950 -15.83 10.28 10.73
CA ILE A 950 -16.40 11.50 10.15
C ILE A 950 -15.87 11.71 8.74
N THR A 951 -16.80 11.82 7.77
CA THR A 951 -16.50 12.17 6.38
C THR A 951 -17.43 13.32 5.96
N PHE A 952 -16.84 14.41 5.50
CA PHE A 952 -17.55 15.53 4.89
C PHE A 952 -17.47 15.36 3.37
N THR A 953 -18.60 15.14 2.71
CA THR A 953 -18.68 14.90 1.27
C THR A 953 -20.08 15.15 0.75
N ASN A 954 -20.20 15.49 -0.54
CA ASN A 954 -21.46 15.54 -1.27
C ASN A 954 -21.80 14.22 -1.97
N TYR A 955 -20.90 13.24 -1.91
CA TYR A 955 -21.15 11.93 -2.51
C TYR A 955 -22.26 11.18 -1.77
N SER A 956 -23.23 10.67 -2.54
CA SER A 956 -24.42 10.03 -1.98
C SER A 956 -24.23 8.54 -1.62
N GLY A 957 -23.16 7.89 -2.10
CA GLY A 957 -22.81 6.49 -1.82
C GLY A 957 -22.23 6.27 -0.42
N TYR A 958 -21.79 5.04 -0.15
CA TYR A 958 -21.27 4.69 1.17
C TYR A 958 -19.98 5.45 1.53
N ASP A 959 -19.04 5.59 0.61
CA ASP A 959 -17.78 6.28 0.87
C ASP A 959 -17.13 6.77 -0.43
N PRO A 960 -16.70 8.05 -0.52
CA PRO A 960 -16.09 8.62 -1.73
C PRO A 960 -14.69 8.10 -2.04
N GLU A 961 -14.06 7.35 -1.14
CA GLU A 961 -12.74 6.72 -1.34
C GLU A 961 -12.85 5.38 -2.09
N MET A 962 -14.07 4.83 -2.20
CA MET A 962 -14.36 3.55 -2.81
C MET A 962 -14.18 3.56 -4.32
N SER A 963 -13.68 2.45 -4.84
CA SER A 963 -13.65 2.17 -6.28
C SER A 963 -13.65 0.67 -6.50
N GLN A 964 -14.56 0.19 -7.33
CA GLN A 964 -14.59 -1.22 -7.72
C GLN A 964 -13.31 -1.62 -8.46
N TYR A 965 -12.77 -0.71 -9.26
CA TYR A 965 -11.58 -0.96 -10.07
C TYR A 965 -10.38 -0.18 -9.50
N THR A 966 -9.27 -0.88 -9.34
CA THR A 966 -8.00 -0.30 -8.86
C THR A 966 -7.06 0.11 -10.00
N SER A 967 -7.43 -0.22 -11.26
CA SER A 967 -6.66 0.16 -12.43
C SER A 967 -6.69 1.68 -12.63
N ALA A 968 -5.56 2.25 -13.01
CA ALA A 968 -5.45 3.68 -13.37
C ALA A 968 -6.31 4.09 -14.58
N THR A 969 -6.84 3.13 -15.32
CA THR A 969 -7.67 3.35 -16.50
C THR A 969 -9.16 3.37 -16.22
N SER A 970 -9.59 2.98 -15.00
CA SER A 970 -11.01 2.86 -14.64
C SER A 970 -11.26 3.16 -13.16
N MET A 971 -10.53 4.12 -12.58
CA MET A 971 -10.77 4.59 -11.21
C MET A 971 -12.08 5.36 -11.09
N GLY A 972 -12.59 5.49 -9.86
CA GLY A 972 -13.73 6.33 -9.52
C GLY A 972 -15.08 5.74 -9.94
N ILE A 973 -15.18 4.41 -10.09
CA ILE A 973 -16.44 3.71 -10.36
C ILE A 973 -16.86 2.95 -9.11
N ASP A 974 -18.05 3.26 -8.58
CA ASP A 974 -18.64 2.56 -7.44
C ASP A 974 -19.88 1.77 -7.89
N TRP A 975 -19.78 0.43 -7.85
CA TRP A 975 -20.88 -0.49 -8.12
C TRP A 975 -20.89 -1.63 -7.10
N GLY A 976 -21.70 -1.47 -6.06
CA GLY A 976 -21.85 -2.48 -5.00
C GLY A 976 -20.53 -2.82 -4.30
N THR A 977 -19.64 -1.83 -4.13
CA THR A 977 -18.34 -2.01 -3.49
C THR A 977 -18.53 -2.23 -1.98
N TYR A 978 -17.72 -3.12 -1.38
CA TYR A 978 -17.76 -3.35 0.07
C TYR A 978 -17.46 -2.06 0.83
N PRO A 979 -18.37 -1.59 1.71
CA PRO A 979 -18.25 -0.29 2.35
C PRO A 979 -17.04 -0.18 3.28
N CYS A 980 -16.45 1.02 3.40
CA CYS A 980 -15.50 1.33 4.45
C CYS A 980 -16.15 1.23 5.81
N VAL A 981 -15.46 0.58 6.74
CA VAL A 981 -15.93 0.40 8.11
C VAL A 981 -15.48 1.56 8.99
N ARG A 982 -16.34 1.95 9.94
CA ARG A 982 -15.96 2.76 11.09
C ARG A 982 -15.47 1.84 12.17
N SER A 983 -14.47 2.21 12.94
CA SER A 983 -14.03 1.38 14.04
C SER A 983 -13.69 2.16 15.31
N VAL A 984 -13.94 1.50 16.44
CA VAL A 984 -13.49 1.93 17.78
C VAL A 984 -12.54 0.86 18.27
N VAL A 985 -11.30 1.23 18.56
CA VAL A 985 -10.25 0.30 18.95
C VAL A 985 -9.70 0.65 20.31
N PHE A 986 -9.57 -0.36 21.16
CA PHE A 986 -8.95 -0.30 22.48
C PHE A 986 -7.67 -1.11 22.46
N GLY A 987 -6.55 -0.50 22.84
CA GLY A 987 -5.27 -1.19 22.82
C GLY A 987 -4.36 -0.83 23.96
N VAL A 988 -3.30 -1.62 24.10
CA VAL A 988 -2.25 -1.43 25.08
C VAL A 988 -0.89 -1.85 24.52
N ASN A 989 0.12 -1.03 24.77
CA ASN A 989 1.53 -1.37 24.56
C ASN A 989 2.22 -1.47 25.90
N ILE A 990 3.03 -2.50 26.11
CA ILE A 990 3.79 -2.74 27.36
C ILE A 990 5.25 -2.97 27.00
N ASP A 991 6.12 -2.16 27.56
CA ASP A 991 7.57 -2.28 27.42
C ASP A 991 8.13 -2.79 28.76
N PHE A 992 8.90 -3.89 28.71
CA PHE A 992 9.52 -4.53 29.87
C PHE A 992 11.00 -4.25 29.95
#